data_92fa70bce80794493945fd473bf553eb
#
_entry.id   92fa70bce80794493945fd473bf553eb
#
_cell.length_a   1.000
_cell.length_b   1.000
_cell.length_c   1.000
_cell.angle_alpha   90.00
_cell.angle_beta   90.00
_cell.angle_gamma   90.00
#
_symmetry.space_group_name_H-M   'P 1'
#
loop_
_entity.id
_entity.type
_entity.pdbx_description
1 polymer ?
#
loop_
_entity_poly.entity_id
_entity_poly.type
_entity_poly.pdbx_seq_one_letter_code
_entity_poly.pdbx_strand_id
1 'polypeptide(L)'
;MTDETLRLLKELDRKVLWLASWMIHNANHLRENVDGLKVGGHQASSASLATIMTSLYFHVLRPEDRVAVKPHASPIFHAIQYLLGRQTVDKLRDYRGYKGAQSYPSRTKDADDVDYSTGSVGLGVAQTLFASLTQDYVRAHGFGGDRPEGRMVALVGDAEMDEGNVFESMLEGWKQGLRNCWWIIDYNRQSLDAVIREGLWARYEALFRDFGWDVVILKYGSLLEAAFARPGGEALRSWIDSCPNQLYSALVFQGGAAWRKRLTDDLGSDSAVMRLIGELSDDALAQLMTNLAGHDLPTLIDAFGRIDHDRPTCFIAYTVKGYGLPFAGHKDNHAGLMTTAQMETFREAMKIRPGHEWDRFEGLNARGEDLQAFLDRVPFAQGGPRRYRAARIEPPSELKLAIQPDMSTQQGFGALLNEVGREASAFSDRIVTASPDVTMSTNLGPWVNRRGLFAHEAMADTFKSERIPSTLTWEFSPRGQHIELGIAEMNLFILLSALGLAHSIHGERLFPIGTLYDPFIERGLDALNYACYQDARFILAGTPSGITLSPEGGAHQSIATPLIGLAQDGLAAFEPAFVDELAVVIAFAFDYIQRDGEGEPSERTWLRDETGGSIYLRLSTRPVEQPQRAMTPELRQGIIDGAYWMRRPGPNCQVVVAYTGAIAPEAIQAVGLMAEDRRDVGLLAVTSADRL
;
A
#
# COMPACT_ATOMS: atom_id res chain seq x y z
N MET A 1 -18.47 18.74 -19.07
CA MET A 1 -18.91 17.38 -19.48
C MET A 1 -20.09 17.51 -20.43
N THR A 2 -20.14 16.73 -21.53
CA THR A 2 -21.28 16.74 -22.46
C THR A 2 -22.39 15.80 -22.00
N ASP A 3 -23.64 16.03 -22.44
CA ASP A 3 -24.77 15.13 -22.10
C ASP A 3 -24.54 13.71 -22.63
N GLU A 4 -23.88 13.55 -23.77
CA GLU A 4 -23.52 12.26 -24.32
C GLU A 4 -22.50 11.52 -23.45
N THR A 5 -21.47 12.21 -22.99
CA THR A 5 -20.49 11.63 -22.04
C THR A 5 -21.17 11.16 -20.76
N LEU A 6 -22.06 11.98 -20.20
CA LEU A 6 -22.82 11.62 -18.99
C LEU A 6 -23.71 10.39 -19.23
N ARG A 7 -24.36 10.32 -20.41
CA ARG A 7 -25.20 9.17 -20.78
C ARG A 7 -24.38 7.87 -20.82
N LEU A 8 -23.22 7.89 -21.47
CA LEU A 8 -22.34 6.71 -21.58
C LEU A 8 -21.77 6.30 -20.21
N LEU A 9 -21.37 7.27 -19.38
CA LEU A 9 -20.90 6.99 -18.02
C LEU A 9 -21.98 6.31 -17.15
N LYS A 10 -23.25 6.76 -17.25
CA LYS A 10 -24.36 6.12 -16.52
C LYS A 10 -24.59 4.66 -16.94
N GLU A 11 -24.45 4.37 -18.23
CA GLU A 11 -24.55 2.99 -18.72
C GLU A 11 -23.39 2.14 -18.22
N LEU A 12 -22.15 2.67 -18.24
CA LEU A 12 -20.98 1.97 -17.70
C LEU A 12 -21.07 1.75 -16.19
N ASP A 13 -21.58 2.73 -15.42
CA ASP A 13 -21.79 2.59 -13.97
C ASP A 13 -22.72 1.41 -13.64
N ARG A 14 -23.84 1.30 -14.38
CA ARG A 14 -24.74 0.14 -14.27
C ARG A 14 -24.03 -1.17 -14.59
N LYS A 15 -23.21 -1.20 -15.65
CA LYS A 15 -22.50 -2.43 -16.05
C LYS A 15 -21.41 -2.83 -15.06
N VAL A 16 -20.70 -1.87 -14.51
CA VAL A 16 -19.70 -2.11 -13.45
C VAL A 16 -20.35 -2.74 -12.23
N LEU A 17 -21.48 -2.20 -11.77
CA LEU A 17 -22.24 -2.75 -10.64
C LEU A 17 -22.73 -4.18 -10.93
N TRP A 18 -23.25 -4.43 -12.17
CA TRP A 18 -23.67 -5.76 -12.59
C TRP A 18 -22.52 -6.77 -12.53
N LEU A 19 -21.42 -6.48 -13.24
CA LEU A 19 -20.28 -7.40 -13.33
C LEU A 19 -19.67 -7.72 -11.98
N ALA A 20 -19.52 -6.71 -11.11
CA ALA A 20 -19.02 -6.89 -9.76
C ALA A 20 -19.92 -7.79 -8.91
N SER A 21 -21.24 -7.59 -9.00
CA SER A 21 -22.21 -8.41 -8.26
C SER A 21 -22.29 -9.84 -8.80
N TRP A 22 -22.25 -9.98 -10.13
CA TRP A 22 -22.28 -11.29 -10.80
C TRP A 22 -21.04 -12.11 -10.51
N MET A 23 -19.87 -11.50 -10.50
CA MET A 23 -18.60 -12.14 -10.15
C MET A 23 -18.65 -12.83 -8.79
N ILE A 24 -19.16 -12.12 -7.78
CA ILE A 24 -19.33 -12.67 -6.42
C ILE A 24 -20.39 -13.78 -6.42
N HIS A 25 -21.52 -13.56 -7.11
CA HIS A 25 -22.59 -14.56 -7.22
C HIS A 25 -22.10 -15.86 -7.88
N ASN A 26 -21.40 -15.74 -9.00
CA ASN A 26 -20.81 -16.87 -9.72
C ASN A 26 -19.86 -17.67 -8.82
N ALA A 27 -18.99 -17.01 -8.09
CA ALA A 27 -18.01 -17.65 -7.22
C ALA A 27 -18.66 -18.42 -6.05
N ASN A 28 -19.84 -17.98 -5.57
CA ASN A 28 -20.50 -18.60 -4.41
C ASN A 28 -21.60 -19.62 -4.78
N HIS A 29 -22.22 -19.49 -5.97
CA HIS A 29 -23.44 -20.25 -6.28
C HIS A 29 -23.36 -21.05 -7.58
N LEU A 30 -22.47 -20.68 -8.53
CA LEU A 30 -22.45 -21.31 -9.85
C LEU A 30 -21.16 -22.08 -10.12
N ARG A 31 -20.01 -21.54 -9.69
CA ARG A 31 -18.74 -22.24 -9.80
C ARG A 31 -18.71 -23.44 -8.86
N GLU A 32 -18.20 -24.57 -9.34
CA GLU A 32 -17.98 -25.74 -8.51
C GLU A 32 -17.06 -25.43 -7.33
N ASN A 33 -17.50 -25.76 -6.12
CA ASN A 33 -16.72 -25.59 -4.88
C ASN A 33 -16.10 -26.94 -4.50
N VAL A 34 -14.90 -27.22 -4.99
CA VAL A 34 -14.24 -28.52 -4.90
C VAL A 34 -13.75 -28.82 -3.48
N ASP A 35 -13.36 -27.82 -2.72
CA ASP A 35 -12.76 -27.97 -1.39
C ASP A 35 -13.76 -27.70 -0.23
N GLY A 36 -14.97 -27.27 -0.55
CA GLY A 36 -16.02 -26.97 0.43
C GLY A 36 -15.76 -25.71 1.27
N LEU A 37 -14.71 -24.94 0.97
CA LEU A 37 -14.40 -23.71 1.71
C LEU A 37 -15.38 -22.59 1.37
N LYS A 38 -15.68 -21.74 2.36
CA LYS A 38 -16.51 -20.57 2.15
C LYS A 38 -15.81 -19.56 1.24
N VAL A 39 -16.41 -19.24 0.10
CA VAL A 39 -15.89 -18.22 -0.82
C VAL A 39 -16.14 -16.81 -0.29
N GLY A 40 -17.39 -16.44 -0.04
CA GLY A 40 -17.80 -15.14 0.46
C GLY A 40 -17.59 -14.00 -0.55
N GLY A 41 -17.57 -12.77 -0.05
CA GLY A 41 -17.41 -11.53 -0.81
C GLY A 41 -18.08 -10.36 -0.09
N HIS A 42 -17.96 -9.16 -0.67
CA HIS A 42 -18.46 -7.92 -0.07
C HIS A 42 -19.28 -7.11 -1.10
N GLN A 43 -20.43 -7.65 -1.53
CA GLN A 43 -21.27 -7.00 -2.57
C GLN A 43 -21.65 -5.58 -2.16
N ALA A 44 -22.11 -5.37 -0.94
CA ALA A 44 -22.55 -4.05 -0.49
C ALA A 44 -21.42 -3.03 -0.35
N SER A 45 -20.28 -3.42 0.24
CA SER A 45 -19.12 -2.54 0.39
C SER A 45 -18.45 -2.22 -0.94
N SER A 46 -18.58 -3.11 -1.92
CA SER A 46 -18.13 -2.87 -3.29
C SER A 46 -19.06 -1.89 -4.00
N ALA A 47 -20.37 -2.13 -3.93
CA ALA A 47 -21.39 -1.33 -4.62
C ALA A 47 -21.39 0.14 -4.19
N SER A 48 -21.06 0.47 -2.93
CA SER A 48 -20.99 1.87 -2.47
C SER A 48 -20.00 2.72 -3.24
N LEU A 49 -18.94 2.12 -3.79
CA LEU A 49 -17.89 2.81 -4.56
C LEU A 49 -18.10 2.77 -6.10
N ALA A 50 -19.15 2.11 -6.59
CA ALA A 50 -19.33 1.94 -8.04
C ALA A 50 -19.27 3.26 -8.79
N THR A 51 -20.10 4.24 -8.43
CA THR A 51 -20.18 5.54 -9.12
C THR A 51 -18.92 6.39 -8.95
N ILE A 52 -18.31 6.38 -7.76
CA ILE A 52 -17.04 7.07 -7.49
C ILE A 52 -15.95 6.50 -8.41
N MET A 53 -15.79 5.18 -8.44
CA MET A 53 -14.76 4.54 -9.27
C MET A 53 -15.05 4.66 -10.76
N THR A 54 -16.32 4.62 -11.19
CA THR A 54 -16.73 4.89 -12.56
C THR A 54 -16.30 6.29 -12.98
N SER A 55 -16.57 7.32 -12.15
CA SER A 55 -16.17 8.71 -12.45
C SER A 55 -14.65 8.85 -12.54
N LEU A 56 -13.92 8.23 -11.61
CA LEU A 56 -12.45 8.27 -11.57
C LEU A 56 -11.85 7.60 -12.79
N TYR A 57 -12.09 6.32 -13.00
CA TYR A 57 -11.42 5.53 -14.01
C TYR A 57 -11.83 5.85 -15.45
N PHE A 58 -13.08 6.26 -15.66
CA PHE A 58 -13.55 6.56 -17.03
C PHE A 58 -13.56 8.05 -17.40
N HIS A 59 -13.21 8.95 -16.45
CA HIS A 59 -13.23 10.38 -16.78
C HIS A 59 -12.11 11.23 -16.16
N VAL A 60 -11.72 10.95 -14.90
CA VAL A 60 -10.90 11.87 -14.08
C VAL A 60 -9.42 11.50 -14.04
N LEU A 61 -9.12 10.20 -13.89
CA LEU A 61 -7.74 9.71 -13.75
C LEU A 61 -6.97 9.85 -15.05
N ARG A 62 -5.68 10.15 -14.92
CA ARG A 62 -4.69 10.24 -15.97
C ARG A 62 -3.77 9.02 -15.96
N PRO A 63 -3.00 8.74 -17.02
CA PRO A 63 -2.11 7.58 -17.08
C PRO A 63 -1.04 7.56 -15.97
N GLU A 64 -0.57 8.74 -15.56
CA GLU A 64 0.43 8.93 -14.51
C GLU A 64 -0.11 8.77 -13.09
N ASP A 65 -1.43 8.91 -12.87
CA ASP A 65 -2.04 8.76 -11.55
C ASP A 65 -1.89 7.32 -11.04
N ARG A 66 -1.75 7.16 -9.73
CA ARG A 66 -1.65 5.86 -9.05
C ARG A 66 -2.75 5.72 -8.03
N VAL A 67 -3.34 4.54 -7.93
CA VAL A 67 -4.53 4.32 -7.11
C VAL A 67 -4.33 3.17 -6.12
N ALA A 68 -4.53 3.44 -4.84
CA ALA A 68 -4.75 2.45 -3.82
C ALA A 68 -6.26 2.19 -3.70
N VAL A 69 -6.69 1.05 -4.20
CA VAL A 69 -8.12 0.70 -4.22
C VAL A 69 -8.52 0.15 -2.85
N LYS A 70 -9.60 0.67 -2.27
CA LYS A 70 -10.20 0.11 -1.04
C LYS A 70 -10.30 -1.43 -1.15
N PRO A 71 -9.82 -2.20 -0.17
CA PRO A 71 -9.76 -3.66 -0.26
C PRO A 71 -11.08 -4.31 -0.72
N HIS A 72 -12.21 -3.93 -0.11
CA HIS A 72 -13.52 -4.50 -0.41
C HIS A 72 -14.12 -4.05 -1.76
N ALA A 73 -13.50 -3.09 -2.45
CA ALA A 73 -13.93 -2.64 -3.77
C ALA A 73 -13.27 -3.40 -4.92
N SER A 74 -12.51 -4.46 -4.64
CA SER A 74 -11.87 -5.27 -5.68
C SER A 74 -12.84 -5.75 -6.78
N PRO A 75 -14.08 -6.18 -6.52
CA PRO A 75 -14.99 -6.57 -7.59
C PRO A 75 -15.32 -5.42 -8.56
N ILE A 76 -15.53 -4.21 -8.06
CA ILE A 76 -15.73 -3.02 -8.90
C ILE A 76 -14.46 -2.73 -9.71
N PHE A 77 -13.28 -2.80 -9.09
CA PHE A 77 -12.01 -2.60 -9.77
C PHE A 77 -11.81 -3.60 -10.91
N HIS A 78 -11.97 -4.90 -10.65
CA HIS A 78 -11.83 -5.93 -11.68
C HIS A 78 -12.85 -5.77 -12.81
N ALA A 79 -14.10 -5.37 -12.50
CA ALA A 79 -15.12 -5.08 -13.50
C ALA A 79 -14.71 -3.90 -14.41
N ILE A 80 -14.17 -2.81 -13.83
CA ILE A 80 -13.65 -1.67 -14.56
C ILE A 80 -12.48 -2.09 -15.47
N GLN A 81 -11.51 -2.84 -14.92
CA GLN A 81 -10.36 -3.32 -15.69
C GLN A 81 -10.77 -4.25 -16.83
N TYR A 82 -11.82 -5.06 -16.63
CA TYR A 82 -12.39 -5.88 -17.70
C TYR A 82 -13.03 -5.03 -18.81
N LEU A 83 -13.77 -3.99 -18.46
CA LEU A 83 -14.33 -3.05 -19.43
C LEU A 83 -13.24 -2.27 -20.18
N LEU A 84 -12.12 -1.98 -19.55
CA LEU A 84 -10.95 -1.36 -20.20
C LEU A 84 -10.08 -2.36 -21.00
N GLY A 85 -10.44 -3.66 -21.01
CA GLY A 85 -9.69 -4.69 -21.73
C GLY A 85 -8.38 -5.13 -21.05
N ARG A 86 -8.19 -4.79 -19.77
CA ARG A 86 -6.98 -5.11 -18.98
C ARG A 86 -7.17 -6.30 -18.05
N GLN A 87 -8.37 -6.88 -18.00
CA GLN A 87 -8.72 -8.09 -17.28
C GLN A 87 -9.45 -9.06 -18.22
N THR A 88 -9.41 -10.35 -17.92
CA THR A 88 -10.05 -11.39 -18.73
C THR A 88 -11.32 -11.94 -18.06
N VAL A 89 -12.26 -12.41 -18.86
CA VAL A 89 -13.47 -13.03 -18.33
C VAL A 89 -13.19 -14.29 -17.53
N ASP A 90 -12.18 -15.06 -17.90
CA ASP A 90 -11.80 -16.29 -17.18
C ASP A 90 -11.29 -15.98 -15.77
N LYS A 91 -10.48 -14.93 -15.63
CA LYS A 91 -10.07 -14.45 -14.31
C LYS A 91 -11.24 -13.99 -13.44
N LEU A 92 -12.24 -13.33 -14.05
CA LEU A 92 -13.47 -12.93 -13.33
C LEU A 92 -14.31 -14.13 -12.89
N ARG A 93 -14.43 -15.15 -13.77
CA ARG A 93 -15.13 -16.41 -13.43
C ARG A 93 -14.49 -17.11 -12.27
N ASP A 94 -13.15 -17.06 -12.20
CA ASP A 94 -12.35 -17.67 -11.15
C ASP A 94 -12.08 -16.73 -9.96
N TYR A 95 -12.87 -15.64 -9.81
CA TYR A 95 -12.73 -14.72 -8.69
C TYR A 95 -12.63 -15.47 -7.35
N ARG A 96 -11.62 -15.13 -6.54
CA ARG A 96 -11.27 -15.84 -5.28
C ARG A 96 -10.88 -17.31 -5.46
N GLY A 97 -10.64 -17.75 -6.68
CA GLY A 97 -10.10 -19.07 -6.99
C GLY A 97 -8.60 -19.03 -7.27
N TYR A 98 -8.00 -20.21 -7.42
CA TYR A 98 -6.59 -20.34 -7.75
C TYR A 98 -6.31 -19.70 -9.14
N LYS A 99 -5.32 -18.80 -9.18
CA LYS A 99 -4.99 -17.99 -10.37
C LYS A 99 -6.13 -17.12 -10.92
N GLY A 100 -7.24 -16.99 -10.23
CA GLY A 100 -8.34 -16.07 -10.56
C GLY A 100 -8.07 -14.64 -10.10
N ALA A 101 -9.04 -13.75 -10.31
CA ALA A 101 -9.02 -12.39 -9.79
C ALA A 101 -9.04 -12.41 -8.25
N GLN A 102 -8.17 -11.61 -7.63
CA GLN A 102 -7.94 -11.65 -6.18
C GLN A 102 -9.08 -11.02 -5.38
N SER A 103 -9.26 -11.51 -4.15
CA SER A 103 -10.21 -10.94 -3.17
C SER A 103 -9.97 -9.47 -2.90
N TYR A 104 -8.71 -9.09 -2.89
CA TYR A 104 -8.21 -7.74 -2.69
C TYR A 104 -7.16 -7.46 -3.77
N PRO A 105 -7.13 -6.25 -4.34
CA PRO A 105 -6.22 -5.96 -5.44
C PRO A 105 -4.78 -6.31 -5.09
N SER A 106 -4.14 -7.10 -5.92
CA SER A 106 -2.77 -7.59 -5.71
C SER A 106 -1.88 -7.28 -6.91
N ARG A 107 -0.85 -6.50 -6.65
CA ARG A 107 0.13 -6.09 -7.66
C ARG A 107 0.86 -7.28 -8.31
N THR A 108 1.04 -8.37 -7.58
CA THR A 108 1.83 -9.55 -8.00
C THR A 108 1.00 -10.75 -8.43
N LYS A 109 -0.29 -10.78 -8.07
CA LYS A 109 -1.16 -11.94 -8.35
C LYS A 109 -2.24 -11.65 -9.38
N ASP A 110 -2.70 -10.39 -9.49
CA ASP A 110 -3.67 -10.00 -10.50
C ASP A 110 -3.02 -9.76 -11.86
N ALA A 111 -3.78 -10.02 -12.91
CA ALA A 111 -3.37 -9.74 -14.28
C ALA A 111 -3.62 -8.29 -14.69
N ASP A 112 -4.52 -7.61 -13.99
CA ASP A 112 -4.90 -6.23 -14.24
C ASP A 112 -3.92 -5.22 -13.61
N ASP A 113 -4.20 -3.94 -13.85
CA ASP A 113 -3.27 -2.84 -13.59
C ASP A 113 -3.35 -2.32 -12.15
N VAL A 114 -3.04 -3.17 -11.19
CA VAL A 114 -2.99 -2.82 -9.76
C VAL A 114 -1.72 -2.01 -9.46
N ASP A 115 -1.87 -0.77 -9.02
CA ASP A 115 -0.73 0.08 -8.62
C ASP A 115 -0.16 -0.34 -7.26
N TYR A 116 -1.01 -0.60 -6.26
CA TYR A 116 -0.62 -1.02 -4.90
C TYR A 116 -1.49 -2.17 -4.42
N SER A 117 -0.89 -3.14 -3.73
CA SER A 117 -1.64 -4.20 -3.05
C SER A 117 -2.30 -3.65 -1.78
N THR A 118 -3.60 -3.90 -1.60
CA THR A 118 -4.40 -3.26 -0.54
C THR A 118 -5.18 -4.24 0.34
N GLY A 119 -4.72 -5.46 0.52
CA GLY A 119 -5.43 -6.46 1.33
C GLY A 119 -5.48 -6.16 2.82
N SER A 120 -4.38 -5.68 3.41
CA SER A 120 -4.40 -5.16 4.78
C SER A 120 -4.95 -3.74 4.80
N VAL A 121 -5.99 -3.55 5.61
CA VAL A 121 -6.76 -2.29 5.71
C VAL A 121 -5.85 -1.18 6.24
N GLY A 122 -5.93 0.02 5.66
CA GLY A 122 -5.13 1.18 6.03
C GLY A 122 -3.76 1.28 5.35
N LEU A 123 -3.09 0.17 5.05
CA LEU A 123 -1.75 0.20 4.45
C LEU A 123 -1.76 0.86 3.06
N GLY A 124 -2.75 0.54 2.22
CA GLY A 124 -2.87 1.16 0.90
C GLY A 124 -3.07 2.67 0.97
N VAL A 125 -3.81 3.13 1.98
CA VAL A 125 -4.04 4.56 2.23
C VAL A 125 -2.71 5.25 2.55
N ALA A 126 -2.00 4.78 3.56
CA ALA A 126 -0.69 5.31 3.95
C ALA A 126 0.36 5.19 2.83
N GLN A 127 0.31 4.12 2.02
CA GLN A 127 1.19 3.92 0.86
C GLN A 127 1.13 5.09 -0.13
N THR A 128 -0.05 5.70 -0.33
CA THR A 128 -0.19 6.83 -1.27
C THR A 128 0.59 8.06 -0.82
N LEU A 129 0.70 8.32 0.48
CA LEU A 129 1.50 9.43 1.02
C LEU A 129 2.99 9.23 0.72
N PHE A 130 3.52 8.05 1.04
CA PHE A 130 4.92 7.77 0.80
C PHE A 130 5.26 7.58 -0.69
N ALA A 131 4.29 7.17 -1.50
CA ALA A 131 4.43 7.16 -2.96
C ALA A 131 4.54 8.59 -3.53
N SER A 132 3.79 9.54 -2.97
CA SER A 132 3.95 10.97 -3.33
C SER A 132 5.32 11.50 -2.93
N LEU A 133 5.78 11.21 -1.71
CA LEU A 133 7.13 11.56 -1.25
C LEU A 133 8.21 10.96 -2.16
N THR A 134 8.03 9.70 -2.56
CA THR A 134 8.95 9.03 -3.50
C THR A 134 8.96 9.71 -4.87
N GLN A 135 7.80 10.13 -5.38
CA GLN A 135 7.71 10.90 -6.63
C GLN A 135 8.51 12.21 -6.53
N ASP A 136 8.33 12.95 -5.44
CA ASP A 136 9.04 14.20 -5.20
C ASP A 136 10.56 13.98 -5.07
N TYR A 137 10.98 12.93 -4.35
CA TYR A 137 12.37 12.51 -4.24
C TYR A 137 13.00 12.23 -5.62
N VAL A 138 12.35 11.39 -6.43
CA VAL A 138 12.80 11.02 -7.77
C VAL A 138 12.97 12.26 -8.65
N ARG A 139 12.03 13.19 -8.61
CA ARG A 139 12.06 14.42 -9.41
C ARG A 139 13.12 15.41 -8.92
N ALA A 140 13.22 15.61 -7.60
CA ALA A 140 14.22 16.51 -7.01
C ALA A 140 15.65 16.08 -7.34
N HIS A 141 15.88 14.77 -7.49
CA HIS A 141 17.18 14.23 -7.91
C HIS A 141 17.39 14.24 -9.43
N GLY A 142 16.41 14.71 -10.22
CA GLY A 142 16.51 14.74 -11.67
C GLY A 142 16.38 13.34 -12.31
N PHE A 143 15.81 12.38 -11.57
CA PHE A 143 15.46 11.07 -12.08
C PHE A 143 14.08 11.11 -12.73
N GLY A 144 13.73 10.10 -13.51
CA GLY A 144 12.40 10.01 -14.14
C GLY A 144 12.24 10.78 -15.46
N GLY A 145 13.21 11.63 -15.84
CA GLY A 145 13.16 12.42 -17.08
C GLY A 145 11.95 13.36 -17.13
N ASP A 146 11.34 13.51 -18.30
CA ASP A 146 10.20 14.41 -18.54
C ASP A 146 8.82 13.79 -18.23
N ARG A 147 8.77 12.71 -17.44
CA ARG A 147 7.49 12.09 -17.07
C ARG A 147 6.64 13.06 -16.24
N PRO A 148 5.33 13.19 -16.55
CA PRO A 148 4.46 14.07 -15.78
C PRO A 148 4.26 13.57 -14.36
N GLU A 149 3.97 14.49 -13.44
CA GLU A 149 3.56 14.16 -12.08
C GLU A 149 2.16 13.56 -12.06
N GLY A 150 2.01 12.44 -11.35
CA GLY A 150 0.72 11.83 -11.08
C GLY A 150 0.20 12.17 -9.70
N ARG A 151 -1.13 12.05 -9.55
CA ARG A 151 -1.76 12.07 -8.24
C ARG A 151 -1.69 10.70 -7.61
N MET A 152 -1.49 10.66 -6.29
CA MET A 152 -1.56 9.44 -5.49
C MET A 152 -2.93 9.40 -4.83
N VAL A 153 -3.80 8.52 -5.35
CA VAL A 153 -5.22 8.48 -4.98
C VAL A 153 -5.49 7.27 -4.09
N ALA A 154 -6.07 7.46 -2.91
CA ALA A 154 -6.60 6.38 -2.09
C ALA A 154 -8.13 6.39 -2.06
N LEU A 155 -8.73 5.22 -2.26
CA LEU A 155 -10.14 4.97 -1.99
C LEU A 155 -10.23 4.36 -0.59
N VAL A 156 -10.85 5.07 0.33
CA VAL A 156 -10.79 4.79 1.77
C VAL A 156 -12.17 4.43 2.28
N GLY A 157 -12.31 3.36 3.06
CA GLY A 157 -13.53 3.11 3.83
C GLY A 157 -13.61 4.02 5.06
N ASP A 158 -14.82 4.45 5.45
CA ASP A 158 -14.96 5.23 6.68
C ASP A 158 -14.47 4.47 7.93
N ALA A 159 -14.70 3.17 8.00
CA ALA A 159 -14.16 2.32 9.06
C ALA A 159 -12.64 2.04 8.90
N GLU A 160 -12.07 2.23 7.73
CA GLU A 160 -10.62 2.10 7.49
C GLU A 160 -9.83 3.23 8.16
N MET A 161 -10.49 4.33 8.46
CA MET A 161 -9.93 5.43 9.25
C MET A 161 -9.68 5.07 10.73
N ASP A 162 -10.12 3.89 11.21
CA ASP A 162 -9.80 3.40 12.56
C ASP A 162 -8.37 2.86 12.66
N GLU A 163 -7.71 2.59 11.52
CA GLU A 163 -6.35 2.06 11.49
C GLU A 163 -5.31 3.09 11.95
N GLY A 164 -4.50 2.70 12.94
CA GLY A 164 -3.49 3.60 13.54
C GLY A 164 -2.45 4.11 12.55
N ASN A 165 -2.06 3.29 11.56
CA ASN A 165 -1.10 3.65 10.53
C ASN A 165 -1.59 4.79 9.61
N VAL A 166 -2.90 4.98 9.47
CA VAL A 166 -3.48 6.12 8.73
C VAL A 166 -3.12 7.44 9.42
N PHE A 167 -3.32 7.53 10.74
CA PHE A 167 -3.00 8.73 11.51
C PHE A 167 -1.48 8.97 11.62
N GLU A 168 -0.72 7.90 11.84
CA GLU A 168 0.74 7.95 11.90
C GLU A 168 1.32 8.50 10.58
N SER A 169 0.80 8.05 9.44
CA SER A 169 1.21 8.53 8.13
C SER A 169 0.78 9.98 7.84
N MET A 170 -0.40 10.41 8.31
CA MET A 170 -0.86 11.80 8.15
C MET A 170 0.07 12.79 8.84
N LEU A 171 0.50 12.49 10.08
CA LEU A 171 1.46 13.32 10.81
C LEU A 171 2.79 13.41 10.08
N GLU A 172 3.29 12.27 9.59
CA GLU A 172 4.53 12.23 8.81
C GLU A 172 4.38 13.01 7.50
N GLY A 173 3.25 12.85 6.82
CA GLY A 173 2.92 13.57 5.60
C GLY A 173 2.99 15.09 5.77
N TRP A 174 2.48 15.60 6.88
CA TRP A 174 2.56 17.02 7.22
C TRP A 174 4.03 17.46 7.43
N LYS A 175 4.82 16.67 8.18
CA LYS A 175 6.25 16.97 8.41
C LYS A 175 7.05 17.01 7.11
N GLN A 176 6.75 16.12 6.18
CA GLN A 176 7.44 15.99 4.89
C GLN A 176 6.88 16.93 3.80
N GLY A 177 5.85 17.73 4.10
CA GLY A 177 5.27 18.68 3.15
C GLY A 177 4.67 18.03 1.90
N LEU A 178 3.92 16.94 2.09
CA LEU A 178 3.38 16.14 0.99
C LEU A 178 2.43 16.90 0.08
N ARG A 179 2.41 16.52 -1.20
CA ARG A 179 1.61 17.10 -2.29
C ARG A 179 1.00 15.98 -3.14
N ASN A 180 0.11 16.37 -4.05
CA ASN A 180 -0.47 15.46 -5.06
C ASN A 180 -1.14 14.18 -4.50
N CYS A 181 -1.70 14.27 -3.29
CA CYS A 181 -2.44 13.19 -2.66
C CYS A 181 -3.93 13.48 -2.62
N TRP A 182 -4.75 12.51 -3.04
CA TRP A 182 -6.20 12.54 -2.94
C TRP A 182 -6.68 11.34 -2.13
N TRP A 183 -7.36 11.59 -1.01
CA TRP A 183 -8.06 10.54 -0.28
C TRP A 183 -9.57 10.73 -0.43
N ILE A 184 -10.25 9.68 -0.92
CA ILE A 184 -11.68 9.70 -1.17
C ILE A 184 -12.32 8.73 -0.19
N ILE A 185 -12.95 9.27 0.84
CA ILE A 185 -13.60 8.50 1.90
C ILE A 185 -15.00 8.11 1.44
N ASP A 186 -15.24 6.82 1.31
CA ASP A 186 -16.56 6.20 1.12
C ASP A 186 -17.34 6.30 2.44
N TYR A 187 -17.97 7.44 2.67
CA TYR A 187 -18.67 7.75 3.91
C TYR A 187 -20.09 7.18 3.87
N ASN A 188 -20.20 5.85 3.96
CA ASN A 188 -21.47 5.14 3.94
C ASN A 188 -22.12 5.01 5.33
N ARG A 189 -21.45 5.44 6.37
CA ARG A 189 -21.93 5.48 7.77
C ARG A 189 -22.22 4.11 8.39
N GLN A 190 -21.62 3.06 7.84
CA GLN A 190 -21.75 1.70 8.33
C GLN A 190 -20.37 1.06 8.49
N SER A 191 -20.05 0.64 9.71
CA SER A 191 -18.90 -0.22 10.00
C SER A 191 -19.23 -1.67 9.61
N LEU A 192 -18.61 -2.65 10.25
CA LEU A 192 -18.82 -4.07 9.92
C LEU A 192 -20.33 -4.42 9.93
N ASP A 193 -20.95 -4.40 11.09
CA ASP A 193 -22.34 -4.80 11.29
C ASP A 193 -23.13 -3.75 12.07
N ALA A 194 -22.71 -2.50 12.06
CA ALA A 194 -23.34 -1.41 12.79
C ALA A 194 -23.34 -0.10 12.01
N VAL A 195 -24.33 0.73 12.30
CA VAL A 195 -24.37 2.12 11.83
C VAL A 195 -23.54 2.97 12.78
N ILE A 196 -22.64 3.80 12.22
CA ILE A 196 -21.76 4.65 13.00
C ILE A 196 -22.48 5.83 13.66
N ARG A 197 -21.85 6.39 14.69
CA ARG A 197 -22.36 7.57 15.43
C ARG A 197 -22.41 8.80 14.51
N GLU A 198 -23.42 9.64 14.74
CA GLU A 198 -23.58 10.92 14.05
C GLU A 198 -22.40 11.87 14.26
N GLY A 199 -22.12 12.67 13.24
CA GLY A 199 -21.11 13.74 13.32
C GLY A 199 -19.65 13.29 13.17
N LEU A 200 -19.39 12.02 12.85
CA LEU A 200 -18.02 11.53 12.63
C LEU A 200 -17.33 12.28 11.47
N TRP A 201 -18.06 12.61 10.40
CA TRP A 201 -17.53 13.38 9.27
C TRP A 201 -16.89 14.72 9.69
N ALA A 202 -17.50 15.41 10.69
CA ALA A 202 -16.96 16.69 11.18
C ALA A 202 -15.64 16.48 11.94
N ARG A 203 -15.44 15.33 12.56
CA ARG A 203 -14.15 14.98 13.19
C ARG A 203 -13.08 14.71 12.13
N TYR A 204 -13.45 14.00 11.07
CA TYR A 204 -12.55 13.82 9.93
C TYR A 204 -12.19 15.15 9.28
N GLU A 205 -13.18 16.00 8.99
CA GLU A 205 -12.92 17.32 8.43
C GLU A 205 -11.93 18.12 9.28
N ALA A 206 -12.16 18.21 10.60
CA ALA A 206 -11.27 18.94 11.52
C ALA A 206 -9.85 18.35 11.49
N LEU A 207 -9.74 17.02 11.58
CA LEU A 207 -8.46 16.31 11.57
C LEU A 207 -7.67 16.59 10.28
N PHE A 208 -8.28 16.45 9.12
CA PHE A 208 -7.60 16.69 7.84
C PHE A 208 -7.15 18.15 7.69
N ARG A 209 -8.00 19.11 8.10
CA ARG A 209 -7.65 20.53 8.08
C ARG A 209 -6.49 20.86 9.01
N ASP A 210 -6.43 20.25 10.20
CA ASP A 210 -5.34 20.43 11.15
C ASP A 210 -3.99 19.92 10.59
N PHE A 211 -4.02 18.90 9.72
CA PHE A 211 -2.85 18.43 8.96
C PHE A 211 -2.62 19.15 7.62
N GLY A 212 -3.30 20.27 7.38
CA GLY A 212 -3.07 21.11 6.20
C GLY A 212 -3.69 20.60 4.90
N TRP A 213 -4.62 19.64 4.97
CA TRP A 213 -5.35 19.15 3.82
C TRP A 213 -6.50 20.06 3.43
N ASP A 214 -6.77 20.17 2.13
CA ASP A 214 -8.08 20.63 1.67
C ASP A 214 -9.12 19.54 1.91
N VAL A 215 -10.33 19.97 2.33
CA VAL A 215 -11.44 19.04 2.58
C VAL A 215 -12.65 19.46 1.76
N VAL A 216 -13.13 18.52 0.95
CA VAL A 216 -14.32 18.66 0.11
C VAL A 216 -15.40 17.71 0.61
N ILE A 217 -16.50 18.26 1.13
CA ILE A 217 -17.62 17.45 1.61
C ILE A 217 -18.61 17.27 0.48
N LEU A 218 -18.78 16.02 0.04
CA LEU A 218 -19.67 15.61 -1.03
C LEU A 218 -20.89 14.91 -0.44
N LYS A 219 -21.90 15.71 0.00
CA LYS A 219 -23.07 15.17 0.70
C LYS A 219 -24.25 14.94 -0.21
N TYR A 220 -24.65 15.93 -1.00
CA TYR A 220 -25.87 15.89 -1.80
C TYR A 220 -25.57 15.81 -3.29
N GLY A 221 -26.30 14.96 -3.99
CA GLY A 221 -26.27 14.90 -5.46
C GLY A 221 -27.15 15.94 -6.12
N SER A 222 -27.06 16.05 -7.44
CA SER A 222 -27.71 17.06 -8.25
C SER A 222 -29.24 17.08 -8.11
N LEU A 223 -29.90 15.94 -7.89
CA LEU A 223 -31.35 15.88 -7.69
C LEU A 223 -31.77 16.49 -6.36
N LEU A 224 -31.02 16.21 -5.30
CA LEU A 224 -31.29 16.82 -3.97
C LEU A 224 -31.03 18.33 -4.00
N GLU A 225 -29.92 18.77 -4.57
CA GLU A 225 -29.65 20.22 -4.72
C GLU A 225 -30.73 20.93 -5.53
N ALA A 226 -31.23 20.33 -6.62
CA ALA A 226 -32.34 20.86 -7.39
C ALA A 226 -33.65 20.90 -6.56
N ALA A 227 -33.91 19.90 -5.73
CA ALA A 227 -35.08 19.89 -4.84
C ALA A 227 -34.96 20.96 -3.72
N PHE A 228 -33.78 21.18 -3.16
CA PHE A 228 -33.54 22.19 -2.14
C PHE A 228 -33.75 23.62 -2.66
N ALA A 229 -33.54 23.89 -3.93
CA ALA A 229 -33.81 25.18 -4.57
C ALA A 229 -35.31 25.50 -4.75
N ARG A 230 -36.19 24.50 -4.52
CA ARG A 230 -37.65 24.64 -4.66
C ARG A 230 -38.32 25.06 -3.34
N PRO A 231 -39.54 25.60 -3.38
CA PRO A 231 -40.33 25.86 -2.15
C PRO A 231 -40.49 24.57 -1.31
N GLY A 232 -40.19 24.65 -0.03
CA GLY A 232 -40.12 23.49 0.89
C GLY A 232 -38.76 22.78 0.93
N GLY A 233 -37.84 23.10 0.01
CA GLY A 233 -36.54 22.43 -0.11
C GLY A 233 -35.64 22.64 1.12
N GLU A 234 -35.64 23.83 1.72
CA GLU A 234 -34.83 24.08 2.92
C GLU A 234 -35.32 23.26 4.13
N ALA A 235 -36.62 23.09 4.30
CA ALA A 235 -37.17 22.23 5.35
C ALA A 235 -36.79 20.73 5.11
N LEU A 236 -36.84 20.28 3.85
CA LEU A 236 -36.40 18.93 3.49
C LEU A 236 -34.89 18.75 3.76
N ARG A 237 -34.05 19.72 3.41
CA ARG A 237 -32.61 19.71 3.70
C ARG A 237 -32.34 19.60 5.19
N SER A 238 -32.97 20.48 5.99
CA SER A 238 -32.83 20.49 7.45
C SER A 238 -33.24 19.17 8.07
N TRP A 239 -34.32 18.55 7.55
CA TRP A 239 -34.74 17.23 7.98
C TRP A 239 -33.71 16.15 7.68
N ILE A 240 -33.13 16.13 6.46
CA ILE A 240 -32.08 15.18 6.07
C ILE A 240 -30.82 15.40 6.93
N ASP A 241 -30.47 16.66 7.22
CA ASP A 241 -29.29 16.99 8.02
C ASP A 241 -29.41 16.51 9.47
N SER A 242 -30.64 16.49 10.01
CA SER A 242 -30.95 16.05 11.38
C SER A 242 -31.36 14.58 11.47
N CYS A 243 -31.54 13.90 10.34
CA CYS A 243 -31.99 12.51 10.32
C CYS A 243 -30.90 11.57 10.89
N PRO A 244 -31.21 10.78 11.94
CA PRO A 244 -30.26 9.82 12.48
C PRO A 244 -29.80 8.81 11.43
N ASN A 245 -28.52 8.45 11.45
CA ASN A 245 -27.94 7.51 10.49
C ASN A 245 -28.70 6.17 10.44
N GLN A 246 -29.11 5.63 11.60
CA GLN A 246 -29.88 4.40 11.65
C GLN A 246 -31.25 4.53 10.98
N LEU A 247 -31.96 5.65 11.22
CA LEU A 247 -33.23 5.91 10.60
C LEU A 247 -33.08 6.07 9.08
N TYR A 248 -32.08 6.85 8.64
CA TYR A 248 -31.79 7.00 7.22
C TYR A 248 -31.54 5.64 6.55
N SER A 249 -30.68 4.80 7.12
CA SER A 249 -30.37 3.46 6.61
C SER A 249 -31.63 2.58 6.54
N ALA A 250 -32.48 2.58 7.59
CA ALA A 250 -33.72 1.82 7.59
C ALA A 250 -34.71 2.28 6.50
N LEU A 251 -34.82 3.59 6.28
CA LEU A 251 -35.70 4.15 5.25
C LEU A 251 -35.18 3.85 3.83
N VAL A 252 -33.85 3.86 3.62
CA VAL A 252 -33.25 3.42 2.37
C VAL A 252 -33.65 1.97 2.07
N PHE A 253 -33.54 1.08 3.04
CA PHE A 253 -33.89 -0.34 2.87
C PHE A 253 -35.38 -0.56 2.64
N GLN A 254 -36.24 0.20 3.31
CA GLN A 254 -37.71 0.07 3.19
C GLN A 254 -38.27 0.70 1.91
N GLY A 255 -37.56 1.67 1.29
CA GLY A 255 -37.95 2.26 0.02
C GLY A 255 -38.94 3.42 0.11
N GLY A 256 -39.49 3.83 -1.05
CA GLY A 256 -40.18 5.10 -1.24
C GLY A 256 -41.45 5.29 -0.41
N ALA A 257 -42.25 4.26 -0.23
CA ALA A 257 -43.46 4.33 0.61
C ALA A 257 -43.12 4.66 2.08
N ALA A 258 -42.03 4.09 2.61
CA ALA A 258 -41.56 4.39 3.97
C ALA A 258 -40.99 5.82 4.07
N TRP A 259 -40.26 6.29 3.06
CA TRP A 259 -39.81 7.67 2.98
C TRP A 259 -40.99 8.64 2.98
N ARG A 260 -42.00 8.40 2.13
CA ARG A 260 -43.21 9.24 2.05
C ARG A 260 -43.92 9.31 3.40
N LYS A 261 -44.17 8.14 3.98
CA LYS A 261 -44.84 8.07 5.29
C LYS A 261 -44.08 8.88 6.34
N ARG A 262 -42.79 8.66 6.46
CA ARG A 262 -41.96 9.32 7.46
C ARG A 262 -41.90 10.83 7.25
N LEU A 263 -41.67 11.30 6.03
CA LEU A 263 -41.68 12.73 5.73
C LEU A 263 -43.05 13.38 5.97
N THR A 264 -44.14 12.67 5.72
CA THR A 264 -45.48 13.15 6.04
C THR A 264 -45.70 13.23 7.55
N ASP A 265 -45.26 12.23 8.31
CA ASP A 265 -45.37 12.22 9.77
C ASP A 265 -44.57 13.37 10.40
N ASP A 266 -43.38 13.67 9.92
CA ASP A 266 -42.48 14.66 10.52
C ASP A 266 -42.68 16.08 9.98
N LEU A 267 -43.02 16.25 8.69
CA LEU A 267 -43.11 17.54 7.98
C LEU A 267 -44.49 17.86 7.42
N GLY A 268 -45.53 17.08 7.76
CA GLY A 268 -46.86 17.19 7.19
C GLY A 268 -47.56 18.54 7.41
N SER A 269 -47.12 19.35 8.38
CA SER A 269 -47.59 20.69 8.60
C SER A 269 -47.02 21.69 7.58
N ASP A 270 -45.93 21.41 6.88
CA ASP A 270 -45.37 22.23 5.83
C ASP A 270 -45.99 21.91 4.47
N SER A 271 -46.92 22.77 4.04
CA SER A 271 -47.62 22.56 2.76
C SER A 271 -46.72 22.65 1.53
N ALA A 272 -45.54 23.29 1.63
CA ALA A 272 -44.59 23.39 0.52
C ALA A 272 -43.81 22.08 0.38
N VAL A 273 -43.37 21.49 1.49
CA VAL A 273 -42.78 20.15 1.49
C VAL A 273 -43.76 19.09 0.96
N MET A 274 -45.02 19.15 1.42
CA MET A 274 -46.04 18.18 0.98
C MET A 274 -46.31 18.27 -0.53
N ARG A 275 -46.27 19.46 -1.12
CA ARG A 275 -46.36 19.64 -2.58
C ARG A 275 -45.13 19.07 -3.27
N LEU A 276 -43.92 19.37 -2.77
CA LEU A 276 -42.66 18.90 -3.34
C LEU A 276 -42.62 17.37 -3.43
N ILE A 277 -42.91 16.67 -2.33
CA ILE A 277 -42.89 15.19 -2.30
C ILE A 277 -44.12 14.58 -2.96
N GLY A 278 -45.26 15.29 -2.99
CA GLY A 278 -46.51 14.83 -3.58
C GLY A 278 -46.47 14.73 -5.11
N GLU A 279 -45.59 15.49 -5.77
CA GLU A 279 -45.35 15.41 -7.23
C GLU A 279 -44.58 14.14 -7.66
N LEU A 280 -43.97 13.43 -6.72
CA LEU A 280 -43.10 12.28 -6.98
C LEU A 280 -43.86 10.96 -6.74
N SER A 281 -43.61 9.95 -7.56
CA SER A 281 -43.94 8.58 -7.22
C SER A 281 -43.08 8.09 -6.06
N ASP A 282 -43.42 6.96 -5.44
CA ASP A 282 -42.58 6.38 -4.36
C ASP A 282 -41.18 6.05 -4.87
N ASP A 283 -41.05 5.50 -6.07
CA ASP A 283 -39.76 5.21 -6.68
C ASP A 283 -38.94 6.49 -6.94
N ALA A 284 -39.57 7.54 -7.45
CA ALA A 284 -38.90 8.82 -7.68
C ALA A 284 -38.50 9.50 -6.36
N LEU A 285 -39.30 9.35 -5.31
CA LEU A 285 -38.97 9.83 -3.97
C LEU A 285 -37.79 9.05 -3.37
N ALA A 286 -37.76 7.73 -3.51
CA ALA A 286 -36.62 6.91 -3.08
C ALA A 286 -35.33 7.32 -3.82
N GLN A 287 -35.41 7.53 -5.13
CA GLN A 287 -34.27 8.02 -5.93
C GLN A 287 -33.78 9.38 -5.47
N LEU A 288 -34.72 10.31 -5.20
CA LEU A 288 -34.36 11.64 -4.64
C LEU A 288 -33.64 11.50 -3.30
N MET A 289 -34.24 10.77 -2.36
CA MET A 289 -33.74 10.66 -0.97
C MET A 289 -32.41 9.88 -0.88
N THR A 290 -32.05 9.08 -1.86
CA THR A 290 -30.78 8.35 -1.94
C THR A 290 -29.79 8.99 -2.92
N ASN A 291 -30.10 10.14 -3.52
CA ASN A 291 -29.22 10.87 -4.42
C ASN A 291 -28.13 11.60 -3.63
N LEU A 292 -27.29 10.84 -2.93
CA LEU A 292 -26.10 11.37 -2.26
C LEU A 292 -24.98 11.61 -3.31
N ALA A 293 -24.09 12.57 -3.01
CA ALA A 293 -23.05 12.99 -3.94
C ALA A 293 -22.14 11.85 -4.41
N GLY A 294 -21.85 10.86 -3.55
CA GLY A 294 -21.06 9.68 -3.92
C GLY A 294 -21.73 8.76 -4.97
N HIS A 295 -23.00 8.99 -5.27
CA HIS A 295 -23.78 8.27 -6.29
C HIS A 295 -24.22 9.15 -7.46
N ASP A 296 -23.70 10.38 -7.55
CA ASP A 296 -24.09 11.38 -8.55
C ASP A 296 -22.89 11.76 -9.43
N LEU A 297 -22.80 11.17 -10.62
CA LEU A 297 -21.70 11.40 -11.57
C LEU A 297 -21.43 12.88 -11.85
N PRO A 298 -22.47 13.74 -12.11
CA PRO A 298 -22.22 15.16 -12.35
C PRO A 298 -21.53 15.85 -11.17
N THR A 299 -22.00 15.61 -9.95
CA THR A 299 -21.44 16.19 -8.72
C THR A 299 -20.00 15.74 -8.48
N LEU A 300 -19.71 14.44 -8.65
CA LEU A 300 -18.37 13.89 -8.49
C LEU A 300 -17.37 14.47 -9.49
N ILE A 301 -17.75 14.48 -10.78
CA ILE A 301 -16.87 14.95 -11.86
C ILE A 301 -16.60 16.45 -11.71
N ASP A 302 -17.61 17.24 -11.35
CA ASP A 302 -17.44 18.67 -11.10
C ASP A 302 -16.53 18.93 -9.90
N ALA A 303 -16.70 18.18 -8.79
CA ALA A 303 -15.88 18.32 -7.58
C ALA A 303 -14.42 17.98 -7.85
N PHE A 304 -14.14 16.85 -8.52
CA PHE A 304 -12.77 16.45 -8.88
C PHE A 304 -12.14 17.43 -9.89
N GLY A 305 -12.94 17.98 -10.80
CA GLY A 305 -12.48 18.93 -11.80
C GLY A 305 -12.15 20.34 -11.27
N ARG A 306 -12.60 20.67 -10.04
CA ARG A 306 -12.31 21.96 -9.38
C ARG A 306 -10.98 22.02 -8.70
N ILE A 307 -10.30 20.88 -8.49
CA ILE A 307 -9.00 20.84 -7.85
C ILE A 307 -7.94 21.22 -8.87
N ASP A 308 -7.39 22.42 -8.72
CA ASP A 308 -6.39 23.03 -9.62
C ASP A 308 -5.02 23.25 -8.94
N HIS A 309 -4.81 22.63 -7.79
CA HIS A 309 -3.61 22.73 -6.96
C HIS A 309 -3.08 21.34 -6.58
N ASP A 310 -1.87 21.31 -6.00
CA ASP A 310 -1.18 20.08 -5.58
C ASP A 310 -1.29 19.76 -4.09
N ARG A 311 -1.95 20.61 -3.29
CA ARG A 311 -2.17 20.33 -1.87
C ARG A 311 -2.92 19.02 -1.68
N PRO A 312 -2.59 18.24 -0.64
CA PRO A 312 -3.35 17.05 -0.31
C PRO A 312 -4.84 17.38 -0.13
N THR A 313 -5.71 16.58 -0.72
CA THR A 313 -7.15 16.82 -0.71
C THR A 313 -7.89 15.59 -0.22
N CYS A 314 -8.75 15.77 0.78
CA CYS A 314 -9.66 14.75 1.28
C CYS A 314 -11.08 15.03 0.78
N PHE A 315 -11.68 14.05 0.09
CA PHE A 315 -13.08 14.08 -0.30
C PHE A 315 -13.87 13.19 0.67
N ILE A 316 -14.80 13.74 1.42
CA ILE A 316 -15.74 12.98 2.24
C ILE A 316 -17.01 12.76 1.43
N ALA A 317 -17.09 11.62 0.74
CA ALA A 317 -18.17 11.30 -0.17
C ALA A 317 -19.27 10.50 0.53
N TYR A 318 -20.42 11.11 0.74
CA TYR A 318 -21.59 10.42 1.29
C TYR A 318 -22.13 9.40 0.30
N THR A 319 -22.27 8.17 0.78
CA THR A 319 -22.76 7.04 0.01
C THR A 319 -23.80 6.23 0.80
N VAL A 320 -24.36 5.24 0.15
CA VAL A 320 -25.22 4.20 0.74
C VAL A 320 -24.51 2.86 0.54
N LYS A 321 -24.25 2.15 1.62
CA LYS A 321 -23.67 0.80 1.55
C LYS A 321 -24.64 -0.14 0.84
N GLY A 322 -24.19 -0.74 -0.26
CA GLY A 322 -25.03 -1.58 -1.10
C GLY A 322 -25.91 -0.82 -2.10
N TYR A 323 -25.61 0.43 -2.41
CA TYR A 323 -26.35 1.23 -3.38
C TYR A 323 -26.64 0.47 -4.69
N GLY A 324 -27.88 0.51 -5.14
CA GLY A 324 -28.34 -0.19 -6.33
C GLY A 324 -28.60 -1.69 -6.16
N LEU A 325 -28.37 -2.26 -4.97
CA LEU A 325 -28.63 -3.66 -4.65
C LEU A 325 -29.88 -3.83 -3.75
N PRO A 326 -30.55 -5.00 -3.78
CA PRO A 326 -31.80 -5.21 -3.01
C PRO A 326 -31.71 -5.05 -1.50
N PHE A 327 -30.52 -5.09 -0.93
CA PHE A 327 -30.26 -4.91 0.50
C PHE A 327 -29.52 -3.60 0.82
N ALA A 328 -29.60 -2.60 -0.05
CA ALA A 328 -29.04 -1.28 0.17
C ALA A 328 -29.50 -0.69 1.52
N GLY A 329 -28.56 -0.17 2.31
CA GLY A 329 -28.84 0.46 3.60
C GLY A 329 -29.14 -0.52 4.75
N HIS A 330 -29.31 -1.83 4.51
CA HIS A 330 -29.53 -2.79 5.59
C HIS A 330 -28.30 -2.89 6.50
N LYS A 331 -28.49 -2.90 7.82
CA LYS A 331 -27.39 -2.90 8.78
C LYS A 331 -26.49 -4.15 8.69
N ASP A 332 -27.06 -5.31 8.31
CA ASP A 332 -26.38 -6.61 8.26
C ASP A 332 -25.83 -6.92 6.84
N ASN A 333 -25.66 -5.90 6.00
CA ASN A 333 -25.26 -6.12 4.60
C ASN A 333 -23.74 -6.24 4.37
N HIS A 334 -22.91 -6.13 5.41
CA HIS A 334 -21.44 -6.14 5.24
C HIS A 334 -20.94 -7.43 4.57
N ALA A 335 -21.28 -8.58 5.11
CA ALA A 335 -20.96 -9.90 4.57
C ALA A 335 -22.16 -10.56 3.85
N GLY A 336 -23.28 -9.84 3.73
CA GLY A 336 -24.49 -10.32 3.08
C GLY A 336 -24.27 -10.50 1.58
N LEU A 337 -24.78 -11.63 1.06
CA LEU A 337 -24.79 -11.91 -0.37
C LEU A 337 -26.24 -11.98 -0.86
N MET A 338 -26.47 -11.53 -2.09
CA MET A 338 -27.77 -11.74 -2.74
C MET A 338 -28.06 -13.24 -2.85
N THR A 339 -29.26 -13.63 -2.47
CA THR A 339 -29.80 -14.97 -2.76
C THR A 339 -29.91 -15.15 -4.28
N THR A 340 -30.00 -16.40 -4.75
CA THR A 340 -30.20 -16.70 -6.17
C THR A 340 -31.46 -16.00 -6.73
N ALA A 341 -32.55 -15.96 -5.94
CA ALA A 341 -33.79 -15.27 -6.35
C ALA A 341 -33.61 -13.76 -6.46
N GLN A 342 -32.90 -13.12 -5.52
CA GLN A 342 -32.58 -11.70 -5.59
C GLN A 342 -31.68 -11.38 -6.78
N MET A 343 -30.69 -12.25 -7.06
CA MET A 343 -29.80 -12.08 -8.20
C MET A 343 -30.54 -12.21 -9.53
N GLU A 344 -31.51 -13.12 -9.61
CA GLU A 344 -32.35 -13.26 -10.80
C GLU A 344 -33.21 -12.01 -11.04
N THR A 345 -33.87 -11.50 -9.99
CA THR A 345 -34.61 -10.23 -10.06
C THR A 345 -33.70 -9.07 -10.49
N PHE A 346 -32.49 -9.04 -9.96
CA PHE A 346 -31.48 -8.02 -10.31
C PHE A 346 -31.04 -8.16 -11.77
N ARG A 347 -30.83 -9.38 -12.26
CA ARG A 347 -30.49 -9.67 -13.66
C ARG A 347 -31.57 -9.13 -14.61
N GLU A 348 -32.87 -9.39 -14.28
CA GLU A 348 -33.99 -8.89 -15.06
C GLU A 348 -34.04 -7.35 -15.09
N ALA A 349 -33.87 -6.71 -13.92
CA ALA A 349 -33.83 -5.24 -13.80
C ALA A 349 -32.65 -4.63 -14.60
N MET A 350 -31.54 -5.33 -14.68
CA MET A 350 -30.37 -4.95 -15.47
C MET A 350 -30.52 -5.30 -16.97
N LYS A 351 -31.60 -5.97 -17.36
CA LYS A 351 -31.92 -6.41 -18.75
C LYS A 351 -30.85 -7.35 -19.33
N ILE A 352 -30.26 -8.19 -18.49
CA ILE A 352 -29.23 -9.15 -18.92
C ILE A 352 -29.92 -10.46 -19.31
N ARG A 353 -29.66 -10.92 -20.54
CA ARG A 353 -30.16 -12.21 -21.02
C ARG A 353 -29.42 -13.39 -20.38
N PRO A 354 -30.09 -14.52 -20.09
CA PRO A 354 -29.42 -15.74 -19.65
C PRO A 354 -28.34 -16.18 -20.64
N GLY A 355 -27.15 -16.52 -20.11
CA GLY A 355 -25.98 -16.91 -20.92
C GLY A 355 -25.13 -15.74 -21.42
N HIS A 356 -25.54 -14.49 -21.19
CA HIS A 356 -24.86 -13.26 -21.62
C HIS A 356 -24.35 -12.42 -20.43
N GLU A 357 -24.29 -13.01 -19.25
CA GLU A 357 -24.00 -12.31 -17.99
C GLU A 357 -22.62 -11.64 -17.99
N TRP A 358 -21.67 -12.22 -18.71
CA TRP A 358 -20.30 -11.72 -18.83
C TRP A 358 -20.06 -10.79 -20.03
N ASP A 359 -21.04 -10.64 -20.93
CA ASP A 359 -20.86 -9.81 -22.10
C ASP A 359 -20.73 -8.34 -21.70
N ARG A 360 -19.69 -7.67 -22.25
CA ARG A 360 -19.25 -6.33 -21.79
C ARG A 360 -20.34 -5.27 -21.84
N PHE A 361 -21.24 -5.34 -22.82
CA PHE A 361 -22.24 -4.30 -23.07
C PHE A 361 -23.69 -4.82 -23.07
N GLU A 362 -23.92 -6.08 -22.71
CA GLU A 362 -25.27 -6.63 -22.58
C GLU A 362 -26.07 -5.89 -21.51
N GLY A 363 -27.34 -5.64 -21.80
CA GLY A 363 -28.30 -4.96 -20.92
C GLY A 363 -28.22 -3.44 -20.94
N LEU A 364 -27.31 -2.85 -21.72
CA LEU A 364 -27.16 -1.40 -21.84
C LEU A 364 -28.03 -0.82 -22.96
N ASN A 365 -28.46 0.44 -22.80
CA ASN A 365 -29.28 1.12 -23.81
C ASN A 365 -28.43 1.81 -24.89
N ALA A 366 -27.12 2.03 -24.62
CA ALA A 366 -26.18 2.56 -25.63
C ALA A 366 -25.67 1.43 -26.53
N ARG A 367 -25.34 1.76 -27.79
CA ARG A 367 -24.74 0.78 -28.69
C ARG A 367 -23.33 0.39 -28.20
N GLY A 368 -23.00 -0.88 -28.35
CA GLY A 368 -21.68 -1.40 -27.94
C GLY A 368 -20.52 -0.69 -28.64
N GLU A 369 -20.68 -0.29 -29.90
CA GLU A 369 -19.68 0.48 -30.64
C GLU A 369 -19.42 1.86 -30.05
N ASP A 370 -20.47 2.57 -29.61
CA ASP A 370 -20.34 3.89 -28.97
C ASP A 370 -19.63 3.78 -27.61
N LEU A 371 -19.98 2.75 -26.82
CA LEU A 371 -19.35 2.46 -25.56
C LEU A 371 -17.87 2.07 -25.73
N GLN A 372 -17.55 1.23 -26.72
CA GLN A 372 -16.17 0.86 -27.00
C GLN A 372 -15.36 2.09 -27.44
N ALA A 373 -15.89 2.89 -28.37
CA ALA A 373 -15.25 4.11 -28.82
C ALA A 373 -15.06 5.15 -27.70
N PHE A 374 -15.95 5.16 -26.70
CA PHE A 374 -15.79 5.97 -25.50
C PHE A 374 -14.63 5.43 -24.63
N LEU A 375 -14.63 4.13 -24.33
CA LEU A 375 -13.60 3.48 -23.52
C LEU A 375 -12.21 3.63 -24.13
N ASP A 376 -12.08 3.54 -25.44
CA ASP A 376 -10.82 3.70 -26.17
C ASP A 376 -10.23 5.12 -26.04
N ARG A 377 -11.02 6.12 -25.62
CA ARG A 377 -10.60 7.52 -25.45
C ARG A 377 -10.52 7.97 -23.99
N VAL A 378 -10.79 7.07 -23.05
CA VAL A 378 -10.70 7.37 -21.61
C VAL A 378 -9.27 7.82 -21.28
N PRO A 379 -9.07 8.97 -20.59
CA PRO A 379 -7.73 9.47 -20.28
C PRO A 379 -6.84 8.43 -19.58
N PHE A 380 -7.36 7.74 -18.59
CA PHE A 380 -6.63 6.68 -17.87
C PHE A 380 -6.11 5.55 -18.78
N ALA A 381 -6.81 5.26 -19.89
CA ALA A 381 -6.42 4.23 -20.84
C ALA A 381 -5.41 4.71 -21.89
N GLN A 382 -5.19 6.02 -21.98
CA GLN A 382 -4.23 6.61 -22.91
C GLN A 382 -2.81 6.47 -22.35
N GLY A 383 -1.82 6.50 -23.23
CA GLY A 383 -0.42 6.37 -22.85
C GLY A 383 0.12 4.95 -22.94
N GLY A 384 1.35 4.79 -22.58
CA GLY A 384 2.07 3.51 -22.60
C GLY A 384 1.80 2.65 -21.34
N PRO A 385 2.65 1.64 -21.12
CA PRO A 385 2.57 0.81 -19.92
C PRO A 385 2.65 1.66 -18.66
N ARG A 386 1.78 1.40 -17.69
CA ARG A 386 1.78 2.09 -16.39
C ARG A 386 2.80 1.48 -15.41
N ARG A 387 3.24 0.26 -15.68
CA ARG A 387 4.35 -0.40 -14.98
C ARG A 387 5.60 -0.29 -15.84
N TYR A 388 6.64 0.26 -15.25
CA TYR A 388 7.94 0.39 -15.88
C TYR A 388 8.86 -0.77 -15.49
N ARG A 389 9.96 -0.90 -16.22
CA ARG A 389 11.08 -1.77 -15.87
C ARG A 389 12.35 -0.89 -15.88
N ALA A 390 12.80 -0.46 -14.70
CA ALA A 390 14.00 0.37 -14.60
C ALA A 390 15.24 -0.43 -15.01
N ALA A 391 16.16 0.25 -15.66
CA ALA A 391 17.44 -0.35 -16.01
C ALA A 391 18.20 -0.80 -14.76
N ARG A 392 18.96 -1.88 -14.89
CA ARG A 392 19.90 -2.32 -13.86
C ARG A 392 21.05 -1.33 -13.75
N ILE A 393 21.51 -1.11 -12.53
CA ILE A 393 22.67 -0.27 -12.23
C ILE A 393 23.75 -1.17 -11.63
N GLU A 394 24.94 -1.15 -12.21
CA GLU A 394 26.04 -1.98 -11.72
C GLU A 394 26.55 -1.46 -10.36
N PRO A 395 26.39 -2.21 -9.27
CA PRO A 395 26.99 -1.89 -8.00
C PRO A 395 28.50 -2.22 -8.06
N PRO A 396 29.33 -1.64 -7.17
CA PRO A 396 30.71 -2.08 -7.02
C PRO A 396 30.79 -3.57 -6.74
N SER A 397 31.62 -4.31 -7.48
CA SER A 397 31.81 -5.75 -7.30
C SER A 397 32.43 -6.09 -5.94
N GLU A 398 33.18 -5.14 -5.38
CA GLU A 398 33.78 -5.22 -4.04
C GLU A 398 33.61 -3.90 -3.32
N LEU A 399 33.19 -3.98 -2.06
CA LEU A 399 33.12 -2.85 -1.16
C LEU A 399 34.41 -2.78 -0.37
N LYS A 400 35.23 -1.77 -0.66
CA LYS A 400 36.49 -1.55 0.05
C LYS A 400 36.23 -0.95 1.43
N LEU A 401 36.74 -1.59 2.45
CA LEU A 401 36.65 -1.12 3.82
C LEU A 401 37.98 -1.36 4.57
N ALA A 402 38.44 -0.33 5.29
CA ALA A 402 39.52 -0.52 6.25
C ALA A 402 38.97 -1.18 7.51
N ILE A 403 39.15 -2.49 7.62
CA ILE A 403 38.70 -3.31 8.76
C ILE A 403 39.67 -3.09 9.89
N GLN A 404 39.16 -2.66 11.06
CA GLN A 404 39.93 -2.53 12.29
C GLN A 404 40.10 -3.92 12.95
N PRO A 405 41.17 -4.16 13.75
CA PRO A 405 41.35 -5.45 14.41
C PRO A 405 40.14 -5.89 15.25
N ASP A 406 39.52 -4.96 15.98
CA ASP A 406 38.26 -5.14 16.70
C ASP A 406 37.21 -4.22 16.13
N MET A 407 36.13 -4.77 15.59
CA MET A 407 35.07 -4.00 14.92
C MET A 407 33.73 -4.72 15.01
N SER A 408 32.65 -3.97 15.22
CA SER A 408 31.29 -4.53 15.17
C SER A 408 30.73 -4.47 13.73
N THR A 409 29.76 -5.34 13.45
CA THR A 409 29.07 -5.30 12.14
C THR A 409 28.27 -4.01 11.93
N GLN A 410 27.73 -3.39 13.01
CA GLN A 410 27.12 -2.06 12.90
C GLN A 410 28.15 -0.98 12.52
N GLN A 411 29.34 -0.99 13.12
CA GLN A 411 30.41 -0.06 12.74
C GLN A 411 30.83 -0.27 11.29
N GLY A 412 30.96 -1.55 10.87
CA GLY A 412 31.24 -1.94 9.49
C GLY A 412 30.20 -1.40 8.51
N PHE A 413 28.92 -1.51 8.85
CA PHE A 413 27.81 -1.02 8.04
C PHE A 413 27.87 0.49 7.79
N GLY A 414 28.01 1.28 8.86
CA GLY A 414 28.12 2.74 8.72
C GLY A 414 29.39 3.17 7.96
N ALA A 415 30.52 2.47 8.18
CA ALA A 415 31.76 2.75 7.47
C ALA A 415 31.67 2.40 5.97
N LEU A 416 31.02 1.30 5.59
CA LEU A 416 30.77 0.91 4.22
C LEU A 416 29.90 1.94 3.49
N LEU A 417 28.79 2.36 4.09
CA LEU A 417 27.93 3.39 3.47
C LEU A 417 28.65 4.73 3.34
N ASN A 418 29.40 5.13 4.35
CA ASN A 418 30.22 6.35 4.27
C ASN A 418 31.27 6.28 3.15
N GLU A 419 31.90 5.14 2.94
CA GLU A 419 32.87 4.93 1.86
C GLU A 419 32.20 5.00 0.49
N VAL A 420 31.09 4.28 0.30
CA VAL A 420 30.28 4.34 -0.92
C VAL A 420 29.80 5.76 -1.20
N GLY A 421 29.49 6.53 -0.16
CA GLY A 421 29.07 7.92 -0.28
C GLY A 421 30.15 8.91 -0.69
N ARG A 422 31.43 8.54 -0.69
CA ARG A 422 32.55 9.46 -1.00
C ARG A 422 32.52 9.97 -2.44
N GLU A 423 32.22 9.11 -3.37
CA GLU A 423 32.21 9.42 -4.79
C GLU A 423 30.79 9.49 -5.33
N ALA A 424 30.49 10.52 -6.11
CA ALA A 424 29.25 10.58 -6.86
C ALA A 424 29.30 9.60 -8.04
N SER A 425 28.32 8.75 -8.15
CA SER A 425 28.21 7.76 -9.23
C SER A 425 26.74 7.44 -9.48
N ALA A 426 26.44 6.86 -10.63
CA ALA A 426 25.09 6.41 -10.94
C ALA A 426 24.53 5.46 -9.86
N PHE A 427 25.40 4.73 -9.17
CA PHE A 427 25.04 3.83 -8.07
C PHE A 427 24.85 4.59 -6.75
N SER A 428 25.87 5.32 -6.28
CA SER A 428 25.81 6.00 -4.97
C SER A 428 24.73 7.07 -4.89
N ASP A 429 24.43 7.73 -6.01
CA ASP A 429 23.42 8.79 -6.09
C ASP A 429 21.97 8.23 -6.01
N ARG A 430 21.80 6.91 -6.14
CA ARG A 430 20.51 6.23 -6.03
C ARG A 430 20.31 5.48 -4.72
N ILE A 431 21.29 5.51 -3.83
CA ILE A 431 21.11 5.03 -2.46
C ILE A 431 20.26 6.07 -1.71
N VAL A 432 19.17 5.63 -1.11
CA VAL A 432 18.34 6.43 -0.23
C VAL A 432 18.17 5.71 1.10
N THR A 433 18.53 6.38 2.19
CA THR A 433 18.43 5.82 3.53
C THR A 433 17.23 6.41 4.28
N ALA A 434 16.68 5.66 5.21
CA ALA A 434 15.60 6.11 6.09
C ALA A 434 15.74 5.51 7.49
N SER A 435 15.28 6.23 8.50
CA SER A 435 15.33 5.80 9.91
C SER A 435 14.19 6.43 10.70
N PRO A 436 13.57 5.70 11.66
CA PRO A 436 12.53 6.25 12.53
C PRO A 436 13.16 6.83 13.82
N ASP A 437 13.82 7.99 13.70
CA ASP A 437 14.46 8.74 14.81
C ASP A 437 15.60 7.97 15.52
N VAL A 438 16.28 7.06 14.79
CA VAL A 438 17.41 6.27 15.32
C VAL A 438 18.67 6.34 14.46
N THR A 439 18.77 7.34 13.60
CA THR A 439 19.86 7.51 12.63
C THR A 439 21.25 7.47 13.27
N MET A 440 21.45 8.14 14.41
CA MET A 440 22.74 8.14 15.10
C MET A 440 23.06 6.82 15.77
N SER A 441 22.10 6.23 16.46
CA SER A 441 22.28 4.97 17.20
C SER A 441 22.40 3.75 16.28
N THR A 442 21.97 3.86 15.03
CA THR A 442 22.14 2.84 13.99
C THR A 442 23.36 3.08 13.10
N ASN A 443 24.20 4.07 13.46
CA ASN A 443 25.47 4.42 12.82
C ASN A 443 25.34 4.94 11.36
N LEU A 444 24.21 5.57 11.00
CA LEU A 444 24.05 6.27 9.73
C LEU A 444 24.61 7.70 9.71
N GLY A 445 24.97 8.26 10.87
CA GLY A 445 25.43 9.66 10.99
C GLY A 445 26.50 10.07 9.96
N PRO A 446 27.57 9.27 9.74
CA PRO A 446 28.60 9.60 8.73
C PRO A 446 28.05 9.66 7.29
N TRP A 447 27.10 8.82 6.94
CA TRP A 447 26.42 8.88 5.64
C TRP A 447 25.60 10.16 5.51
N VAL A 448 24.77 10.48 6.53
CA VAL A 448 23.90 11.66 6.52
C VAL A 448 24.71 12.96 6.52
N ASN A 449 25.81 13.03 7.28
CA ASN A 449 26.74 14.15 7.22
C ASN A 449 27.30 14.42 5.80
N ARG A 450 27.37 13.39 4.97
CA ARG A 450 27.90 13.47 3.61
C ARG A 450 26.84 13.71 2.55
N ARG A 451 25.69 13.03 2.68
CA ARG A 451 24.66 12.99 1.65
C ARG A 451 23.42 13.82 1.97
N GLY A 452 23.31 14.37 3.20
CA GLY A 452 22.25 15.26 3.64
C GLY A 452 20.90 14.60 3.84
N LEU A 453 20.00 15.38 4.42
CA LEU A 453 18.58 15.02 4.60
C LEU A 453 17.75 15.56 3.44
N PHE A 454 16.81 14.75 2.97
CA PHE A 454 15.86 15.18 1.95
C PHE A 454 14.83 16.16 2.53
N ALA A 455 14.63 17.27 1.84
CA ALA A 455 13.54 18.21 2.07
C ALA A 455 13.22 18.92 0.75
N HIS A 456 11.98 19.40 0.59
CA HIS A 456 11.57 20.10 -0.63
C HIS A 456 12.37 21.40 -0.87
N GLU A 457 12.79 22.04 0.23
CA GLU A 457 13.58 23.28 0.19
C GLU A 457 14.81 23.15 1.08
N ALA A 458 15.86 23.89 0.72
CA ALA A 458 17.06 23.96 1.56
C ALA A 458 16.72 24.73 2.85
N MET A 459 17.06 24.14 3.99
CA MET A 459 16.87 24.76 5.30
C MET A 459 18.20 25.26 5.83
N ALA A 460 18.20 26.48 6.39
CA ALA A 460 19.38 27.06 6.99
C ALA A 460 19.75 26.35 8.31
N ASP A 461 21.02 25.98 8.45
CA ASP A 461 21.56 25.49 9.71
C ASP A 461 21.96 26.69 10.60
N THR A 462 21.11 27.00 11.58
CA THR A 462 21.34 28.10 12.53
C THR A 462 22.55 27.82 13.41
N PHE A 463 22.81 26.58 13.84
CA PHE A 463 24.00 26.23 14.63
C PHE A 463 25.28 26.54 13.86
N LYS A 464 25.33 26.22 12.57
CA LYS A 464 26.44 26.52 11.67
C LYS A 464 26.61 28.04 11.48
N SER A 465 25.51 28.77 11.26
CA SER A 465 25.53 30.23 11.10
C SER A 465 25.98 30.96 12.37
N GLU A 466 25.58 30.47 13.55
CA GLU A 466 25.98 30.97 14.85
C GLU A 466 27.31 30.41 15.34
N ARG A 467 28.00 29.62 14.53
CA ARG A 467 29.30 29.00 14.83
C ARG A 467 29.31 28.15 16.08
N ILE A 468 28.20 27.50 16.38
CA ILE A 468 28.07 26.54 17.49
C ILE A 468 28.63 25.19 17.03
N PRO A 469 29.66 24.62 17.72
CA PRO A 469 30.21 23.33 17.34
C PRO A 469 29.17 22.22 17.38
N SER A 470 29.08 21.44 16.30
CA SER A 470 28.26 20.25 16.24
C SER A 470 29.00 19.15 15.48
N THR A 471 28.84 17.91 15.93
CA THR A 471 29.29 16.71 15.21
C THR A 471 28.33 16.32 14.11
N LEU A 472 27.09 16.83 14.15
CA LEU A 472 26.08 16.65 13.14
C LEU A 472 26.14 17.84 12.17
N THR A 473 26.53 17.57 10.94
CA THR A 473 26.60 18.57 9.87
C THR A 473 25.51 18.32 8.82
N TRP A 474 24.35 17.93 9.30
CA TRP A 474 23.21 17.55 8.45
C TRP A 474 22.64 18.78 7.75
N GLU A 475 22.57 18.70 6.45
CA GLU A 475 21.97 19.74 5.61
C GLU A 475 20.66 19.22 5.01
N PHE A 476 19.59 19.98 5.17
CA PHE A 476 18.30 19.69 4.53
C PHE A 476 18.28 20.29 3.13
N SER A 477 18.05 19.47 2.13
CA SER A 477 17.98 19.94 0.74
C SER A 477 17.21 18.97 -0.16
N PRO A 478 16.76 19.44 -1.35
CA PRO A 478 16.16 18.56 -2.36
C PRO A 478 17.12 17.48 -2.90
N ARG A 479 18.39 17.56 -2.61
CA ARG A 479 19.43 16.60 -3.00
C ARG A 479 19.85 15.66 -1.88
N GLY A 480 19.26 15.81 -0.69
CA GLY A 480 19.53 14.92 0.42
C GLY A 480 19.11 13.47 0.13
N GLN A 481 19.90 12.52 0.61
CA GLN A 481 19.70 11.09 0.37
C GLN A 481 19.29 10.33 1.64
N HIS A 482 18.89 11.04 2.68
CA HIS A 482 18.32 10.47 3.88
C HIS A 482 16.95 11.06 4.17
N ILE A 483 15.98 10.21 4.47
CA ILE A 483 14.63 10.62 4.89
C ILE A 483 14.50 10.26 6.37
N GLU A 484 14.57 11.29 7.23
CA GLU A 484 14.36 11.12 8.66
C GLU A 484 12.87 11.10 8.97
N LEU A 485 12.42 10.03 9.60
CA LEU A 485 11.04 9.87 10.06
C LEU A 485 10.93 10.18 11.56
N GLY A 486 9.73 10.40 12.05
CA GLY A 486 9.46 10.35 13.48
C GLY A 486 9.61 8.93 14.04
N ILE A 487 9.36 8.75 15.35
CA ILE A 487 9.34 7.43 16.01
C ILE A 487 8.12 6.66 15.50
N ALA A 488 8.25 6.06 14.32
CA ALA A 488 7.15 5.52 13.52
C ALA A 488 7.66 4.38 12.62
N GLU A 489 7.80 3.19 13.18
CA GLU A 489 8.35 2.04 12.47
C GLU A 489 7.41 1.55 11.35
N MET A 490 6.09 1.68 11.54
CA MET A 490 5.12 1.37 10.48
C MET A 490 5.38 2.25 9.25
N ASN A 491 5.58 3.56 9.45
CA ASN A 491 5.91 4.50 8.37
C ASN A 491 7.22 4.14 7.67
N LEU A 492 8.23 3.64 8.40
CA LEU A 492 9.49 3.20 7.79
C LEU A 492 9.23 2.10 6.75
N PHE A 493 8.47 1.07 7.10
CA PHE A 493 8.21 -0.04 6.17
C PHE A 493 7.36 0.39 4.98
N ILE A 494 6.38 1.28 5.17
CA ILE A 494 5.56 1.81 4.08
C ILE A 494 6.41 2.70 3.15
N LEU A 495 7.30 3.53 3.70
CA LEU A 495 8.26 4.32 2.91
C LEU A 495 9.23 3.42 2.13
N LEU A 496 9.80 2.40 2.77
CA LEU A 496 10.67 1.43 2.09
C LEU A 496 9.92 0.69 0.97
N SER A 497 8.64 0.40 1.18
CA SER A 497 7.77 -0.15 0.14
C SER A 497 7.64 0.80 -1.04
N ALA A 498 7.34 2.08 -0.80
CA ALA A 498 7.18 3.08 -1.86
C ALA A 498 8.49 3.31 -2.65
N LEU A 499 9.60 3.50 -1.94
CA LEU A 499 10.93 3.65 -2.54
C LEU A 499 11.35 2.38 -3.31
N GLY A 500 11.07 1.21 -2.73
CA GLY A 500 11.39 -0.09 -3.31
C GLY A 500 10.59 -0.41 -4.57
N LEU A 501 9.42 0.21 -4.76
CA LEU A 501 8.60 0.11 -5.97
C LEU A 501 8.96 1.15 -7.04
N ALA A 502 9.87 2.08 -6.78
CA ALA A 502 10.24 3.15 -7.73
C ALA A 502 10.67 2.60 -9.10
N HIS A 503 11.33 1.42 -9.14
CA HIS A 503 11.73 0.77 -10.39
C HIS A 503 10.54 0.48 -11.33
N SER A 504 9.37 0.25 -10.78
CA SER A 504 8.17 -0.13 -11.51
C SER A 504 7.13 1.00 -11.59
N ILE A 505 7.03 1.86 -10.58
CA ILE A 505 6.09 3.00 -10.56
C ILE A 505 6.64 4.21 -11.31
N HIS A 506 7.93 4.51 -11.11
CA HIS A 506 8.59 5.69 -11.69
C HIS A 506 9.60 5.33 -12.78
N GLY A 507 9.90 4.03 -12.99
CA GLY A 507 10.89 3.56 -13.94
C GLY A 507 12.33 3.93 -13.55
N GLU A 508 12.56 4.16 -12.26
CA GLU A 508 13.86 4.53 -11.71
C GLU A 508 14.31 3.55 -10.63
N ARG A 509 15.54 3.05 -10.78
CA ARG A 509 16.12 2.16 -9.80
C ARG A 509 16.64 2.99 -8.61
N LEU A 510 16.08 2.74 -7.43
CA LEU A 510 16.61 3.21 -6.16
C LEU A 510 17.16 2.02 -5.36
N PHE A 511 18.05 2.31 -4.41
CA PHE A 511 18.58 1.37 -3.42
C PHE A 511 18.16 1.83 -2.03
N PRO A 512 16.91 1.55 -1.62
CA PRO A 512 16.41 1.97 -0.31
C PRO A 512 17.05 1.14 0.80
N ILE A 513 17.52 1.82 1.86
CA ILE A 513 18.11 1.21 3.04
C ILE A 513 17.41 1.77 4.27
N GLY A 514 16.68 0.94 4.99
CA GLY A 514 16.06 1.29 6.27
C GLY A 514 16.88 0.81 7.45
N THR A 515 16.95 1.59 8.52
CA THR A 515 17.53 1.14 9.78
C THR A 515 16.57 1.33 10.94
N LEU A 516 16.55 0.38 11.85
CA LEU A 516 15.75 0.45 13.09
C LEU A 516 16.40 -0.46 14.14
N TYR A 517 15.99 -0.31 15.41
CA TYR A 517 16.34 -1.30 16.43
C TYR A 517 15.64 -2.63 16.14
N ASP A 518 16.39 -3.71 16.12
CA ASP A 518 15.94 -5.03 15.72
C ASP A 518 14.58 -5.47 16.32
N PRO A 519 14.31 -5.32 17.64
CA PRO A 519 13.01 -5.73 18.20
C PRO A 519 11.82 -4.94 17.65
N PHE A 520 12.04 -3.70 17.16
CA PHE A 520 10.95 -2.85 16.67
C PHE A 520 10.49 -3.16 15.26
N ILE A 521 11.12 -4.13 14.59
CA ILE A 521 10.56 -4.72 13.36
C ILE A 521 9.14 -5.25 13.61
N GLU A 522 8.85 -5.74 14.82
CA GLU A 522 7.54 -6.25 15.20
C GLU A 522 6.44 -5.18 15.19
N ARG A 523 6.78 -3.90 15.38
CA ARG A 523 5.81 -2.80 15.31
C ARG A 523 5.28 -2.53 13.89
N GLY A 524 6.06 -2.88 12.88
CA GLY A 524 5.71 -2.66 11.48
C GLY A 524 5.59 -3.96 10.68
N LEU A 525 5.41 -5.11 11.33
CA LEU A 525 5.46 -6.41 10.68
C LEU A 525 4.42 -6.57 9.57
N ASP A 526 3.21 -6.04 9.74
CA ASP A 526 2.18 -6.07 8.71
C ASP A 526 2.61 -5.28 7.46
N ALA A 527 3.15 -4.08 7.63
CA ALA A 527 3.66 -3.28 6.51
C ALA A 527 4.88 -3.94 5.84
N LEU A 528 5.77 -4.60 6.60
CA LEU A 528 6.88 -5.38 6.05
C LEU A 528 6.36 -6.55 5.20
N ASN A 529 5.37 -7.30 5.69
CA ASN A 529 4.75 -8.39 4.95
C ASN A 529 4.18 -7.91 3.62
N TYR A 530 3.46 -6.77 3.64
CA TYR A 530 2.89 -6.20 2.42
C TYR A 530 3.92 -5.60 1.47
N ALA A 531 4.99 -5.02 1.99
CA ALA A 531 6.12 -4.57 1.17
C ALA A 531 6.72 -5.75 0.38
N CYS A 532 6.98 -6.87 1.05
CA CYS A 532 7.46 -8.10 0.40
C CYS A 532 6.42 -8.70 -0.55
N TYR A 533 5.14 -8.74 -0.14
CA TYR A 533 4.05 -9.28 -0.94
C TYR A 533 3.84 -8.55 -2.27
N GLN A 534 4.02 -7.23 -2.28
CA GLN A 534 3.92 -6.44 -3.51
C GLN A 534 5.24 -6.28 -4.28
N ASP A 535 6.26 -7.02 -3.88
CA ASP A 535 7.57 -7.08 -4.53
C ASP A 535 8.35 -5.75 -4.48
N ALA A 536 8.23 -5.03 -3.37
CA ALA A 536 9.13 -3.92 -3.08
C ALA A 536 10.56 -4.42 -2.81
N ARG A 537 11.54 -3.60 -3.16
CA ARG A 537 12.95 -3.96 -3.18
C ARG A 537 13.78 -3.02 -2.32
N PHE A 538 14.21 -3.50 -1.13
CA PHE A 538 14.94 -2.70 -0.14
C PHE A 538 15.89 -3.56 0.69
N ILE A 539 16.77 -2.88 1.43
CA ILE A 539 17.64 -3.46 2.46
C ILE A 539 17.18 -2.91 3.80
N LEU A 540 16.90 -3.80 4.77
CA LEU A 540 16.55 -3.46 6.14
C LEU A 540 17.68 -3.88 7.07
N ALA A 541 18.20 -2.97 7.89
CA ALA A 541 19.19 -3.26 8.91
C ALA A 541 18.58 -3.10 10.32
N GLY A 542 18.33 -4.24 10.99
CA GLY A 542 17.96 -4.31 12.39
C GLY A 542 19.23 -4.20 13.26
N THR A 543 19.41 -3.06 13.94
CA THR A 543 20.63 -2.77 14.71
C THR A 543 20.40 -1.71 15.78
N PRO A 544 20.84 -1.92 17.04
CA PRO A 544 21.46 -3.14 17.59
C PRO A 544 20.55 -4.36 17.54
N SER A 545 21.12 -5.57 17.50
CA SER A 545 20.36 -6.83 17.47
C SER A 545 20.85 -7.82 18.55
N GLY A 546 19.98 -8.76 18.91
CA GLY A 546 20.28 -9.90 19.77
C GLY A 546 20.86 -9.52 21.13
N ILE A 547 21.93 -10.23 21.56
CA ILE A 547 22.57 -10.05 22.85
C ILE A 547 23.17 -8.65 23.08
N THR A 548 23.40 -7.89 22.02
CA THR A 548 23.97 -6.54 22.13
C THR A 548 22.97 -5.52 22.66
N LEU A 549 21.70 -5.89 22.76
CA LEU A 549 20.65 -5.11 23.42
C LEU A 549 20.52 -5.40 24.93
N SER A 550 21.37 -6.26 25.50
CA SER A 550 21.28 -6.59 26.93
C SER A 550 21.42 -5.38 27.87
N PRO A 551 22.25 -4.36 27.57
CA PRO A 551 22.31 -3.14 28.40
C PRO A 551 21.02 -2.30 28.35
N GLU A 552 20.22 -2.41 27.28
CA GLU A 552 18.95 -1.72 27.11
C GLU A 552 17.81 -2.35 27.93
N GLY A 553 18.03 -3.55 28.48
CA GLY A 553 17.07 -4.29 29.28
C GLY A 553 16.10 -5.15 28.47
N GLY A 554 15.24 -5.90 29.19
CA GLY A 554 14.37 -6.92 28.59
C GLY A 554 13.38 -6.40 27.55
N ALA A 555 12.95 -5.16 27.67
CA ALA A 555 12.01 -4.54 26.74
C ALA A 555 12.57 -4.33 25.31
N HIS A 556 13.89 -4.33 25.16
CA HIS A 556 14.57 -4.13 23.88
C HIS A 556 15.24 -5.42 23.36
N GLN A 557 15.11 -6.54 24.04
CA GLN A 557 15.68 -7.81 23.58
C GLN A 557 14.78 -8.46 22.54
N SER A 558 15.38 -8.91 21.43
CA SER A 558 14.69 -9.58 20.35
C SER A 558 15.01 -11.08 20.32
N ILE A 559 14.02 -11.90 20.68
CA ILE A 559 14.12 -13.37 20.63
C ILE A 559 13.47 -13.91 19.36
N ALA A 560 12.38 -13.29 18.93
CA ALA A 560 11.56 -13.74 17.79
C ALA A 560 12.05 -13.24 16.43
N THR A 561 12.79 -12.14 16.37
CA THR A 561 13.18 -11.48 15.10
C THR A 561 13.99 -12.35 14.13
N PRO A 562 14.85 -13.29 14.56
CA PRO A 562 15.47 -14.23 13.63
C PRO A 562 14.47 -15.09 12.84
N LEU A 563 13.30 -15.39 13.44
CA LEU A 563 12.25 -16.18 12.81
C LEU A 563 11.51 -15.40 11.71
N ILE A 564 11.50 -14.07 11.78
CA ILE A 564 10.89 -13.21 10.75
C ILE A 564 11.58 -13.45 9.41
N GLY A 565 12.92 -13.46 9.40
CA GLY A 565 13.68 -13.77 8.19
C GLY A 565 13.34 -15.14 7.60
N LEU A 566 13.23 -16.17 8.46
CA LEU A 566 12.91 -17.54 8.05
C LEU A 566 11.48 -17.72 7.50
N ALA A 567 10.54 -16.90 7.97
CA ALA A 567 9.12 -17.04 7.68
C ALA A 567 8.64 -16.13 6.53
N GLN A 568 9.36 -15.04 6.25
CA GLN A 568 8.90 -13.99 5.33
C GLN A 568 9.32 -14.28 3.90
N ASP A 569 8.35 -14.65 3.05
CA ASP A 569 8.57 -14.79 1.61
C ASP A 569 8.98 -13.44 0.98
N GLY A 570 9.98 -13.46 0.11
CA GLY A 570 10.51 -12.25 -0.55
C GLY A 570 11.52 -11.44 0.27
N LEU A 571 11.96 -11.98 1.42
CA LEU A 571 12.95 -11.37 2.30
C LEU A 571 14.07 -12.38 2.58
N ALA A 572 15.30 -12.13 2.12
CA ALA A 572 16.45 -12.93 2.47
C ALA A 572 17.15 -12.36 3.71
N ALA A 573 17.34 -13.17 4.75
CA ALA A 573 17.82 -12.71 6.04
C ALA A 573 19.27 -13.15 6.32
N PHE A 574 20.09 -12.23 6.82
CA PHE A 574 21.49 -12.48 7.16
C PHE A 574 21.85 -11.94 8.54
N GLU A 575 22.70 -12.67 9.24
CA GLU A 575 23.27 -12.27 10.54
C GLU A 575 24.79 -12.53 10.56
N PRO A 576 25.59 -11.66 9.87
CA PRO A 576 27.04 -11.83 9.80
C PRO A 576 27.71 -11.58 11.16
N ALA A 577 28.73 -12.33 11.48
CA ALA A 577 29.54 -12.15 12.68
C ALA A 577 30.68 -11.15 12.46
N PHE A 578 31.28 -11.14 11.26
CA PHE A 578 32.46 -10.35 10.93
C PHE A 578 32.17 -9.31 9.84
N VAL A 579 33.00 -8.29 9.81
CA VAL A 579 32.85 -7.16 8.87
C VAL A 579 33.19 -7.55 7.43
N ASP A 580 34.09 -8.51 7.21
CA ASP A 580 34.38 -9.05 5.89
C ASP A 580 33.18 -9.84 5.31
N GLU A 581 32.44 -10.58 6.16
CA GLU A 581 31.19 -11.23 5.78
C GLU A 581 30.13 -10.18 5.41
N LEU A 582 29.98 -9.15 6.25
CA LEU A 582 29.04 -8.05 6.01
C LEU A 582 29.31 -7.38 4.67
N ALA A 583 30.57 -7.13 4.32
CA ALA A 583 30.93 -6.52 3.03
C ALA A 583 30.49 -7.40 1.84
N VAL A 584 30.64 -8.71 1.95
CA VAL A 584 30.14 -9.67 0.95
C VAL A 584 28.61 -9.66 0.85
N VAL A 585 27.93 -9.68 1.99
CA VAL A 585 26.46 -9.69 2.06
C VAL A 585 25.87 -8.39 1.51
N ILE A 586 26.45 -7.21 1.82
CA ILE A 586 25.97 -5.92 1.29
C ILE A 586 26.18 -5.84 -0.23
N ALA A 587 27.34 -6.30 -0.74
CA ALA A 587 27.58 -6.34 -2.19
C ALA A 587 26.57 -7.25 -2.89
N PHE A 588 26.30 -8.42 -2.31
CA PHE A 588 25.22 -9.33 -2.78
C PHE A 588 23.84 -8.66 -2.70
N ALA A 589 23.53 -7.95 -1.61
CA ALA A 589 22.25 -7.30 -1.40
C ALA A 589 21.92 -6.28 -2.50
N PHE A 590 22.88 -5.43 -2.91
CA PHE A 590 22.70 -4.47 -3.98
C PHE A 590 22.46 -5.14 -5.35
N ASP A 591 23.00 -6.33 -5.57
CA ASP A 591 22.69 -7.12 -6.76
C ASP A 591 21.32 -7.77 -6.64
N TYR A 592 21.05 -8.42 -5.50
CA TYR A 592 19.85 -9.22 -5.25
C TYR A 592 18.55 -8.42 -5.36
N ILE A 593 18.50 -7.20 -4.81
CA ILE A 593 17.30 -6.35 -4.88
C ILE A 593 16.97 -5.82 -6.29
N GLN A 594 17.85 -6.01 -7.25
CA GLN A 594 17.65 -5.63 -8.66
C GLN A 594 17.27 -6.79 -9.56
N ARG A 595 17.36 -8.02 -9.05
CA ARG A 595 17.08 -9.22 -9.86
C ARG A 595 15.60 -9.29 -10.19
N ASP A 596 15.28 -9.57 -11.42
CA ASP A 596 13.93 -9.68 -11.96
C ASP A 596 13.86 -10.81 -13.00
N GLY A 597 14.32 -11.99 -12.61
CA GLY A 597 14.43 -13.18 -13.46
C GLY A 597 13.17 -13.47 -14.27
N GLU A 598 13.34 -14.09 -15.42
CA GLU A 598 12.29 -14.30 -16.42
C GLU A 598 11.34 -15.48 -16.10
N GLY A 599 11.60 -16.24 -15.02
CA GLY A 599 10.79 -17.39 -14.64
C GLY A 599 9.36 -17.05 -14.25
N GLU A 600 8.42 -17.91 -14.60
CA GLU A 600 7.04 -17.83 -14.10
C GLU A 600 7.03 -17.90 -12.57
N PRO A 601 6.15 -17.18 -11.87
CA PRO A 601 6.09 -17.20 -10.42
C PRO A 601 5.93 -18.60 -9.80
N SER A 602 5.33 -19.53 -10.53
CA SER A 602 5.19 -20.94 -10.13
C SER A 602 6.47 -21.76 -10.21
N GLU A 603 7.48 -21.28 -10.95
CA GLU A 603 8.79 -21.93 -11.13
C GLU A 603 9.86 -21.32 -10.22
N ARG A 604 9.51 -20.27 -9.44
CA ARG A 604 10.44 -19.61 -8.52
C ARG A 604 10.88 -20.59 -7.43
N THR A 605 12.18 -20.68 -7.24
CA THR A 605 12.75 -21.41 -6.12
C THR A 605 12.46 -20.71 -4.80
N TRP A 606 12.50 -21.43 -3.70
CA TRP A 606 12.40 -20.86 -2.35
C TRP A 606 13.40 -19.72 -2.12
N LEU A 607 14.64 -19.89 -2.57
CA LEU A 607 15.70 -18.91 -2.38
C LEU A 607 15.57 -17.65 -3.26
N ARG A 608 14.66 -17.62 -4.22
CA ARG A 608 14.46 -16.48 -5.13
C ARG A 608 15.75 -15.91 -5.76
N ASP A 609 16.79 -16.73 -5.93
CA ASP A 609 18.09 -16.25 -6.44
C ASP A 609 18.01 -15.63 -7.82
N GLU A 610 17.12 -16.12 -8.68
CA GLU A 610 16.90 -15.58 -10.02
C GLU A 610 16.04 -14.30 -10.02
N THR A 611 14.98 -14.29 -9.21
CA THR A 611 14.01 -13.20 -9.19
C THR A 611 14.30 -12.12 -8.17
N GLY A 612 15.19 -12.40 -7.21
CA GLY A 612 15.52 -11.48 -6.12
C GLY A 612 14.38 -11.24 -5.13
N GLY A 613 14.60 -10.32 -4.24
CA GLY A 613 13.69 -9.91 -3.18
C GLY A 613 14.27 -8.75 -2.39
N SER A 614 13.79 -8.52 -1.17
CA SER A 614 14.39 -7.61 -0.20
C SER A 614 15.38 -8.33 0.70
N ILE A 615 16.18 -7.58 1.45
CA ILE A 615 17.22 -8.11 2.35
C ILE A 615 16.94 -7.62 3.77
N TYR A 616 17.08 -8.51 4.75
CA TYR A 616 17.09 -8.18 6.17
C TYR A 616 18.44 -8.54 6.77
N LEU A 617 19.11 -7.53 7.36
CA LEU A 617 20.39 -7.65 8.05
C LEU A 617 20.18 -7.49 9.54
N ARG A 618 20.62 -8.44 10.36
CA ARG A 618 20.73 -8.32 11.81
C ARG A 618 22.17 -8.01 12.19
N LEU A 619 22.41 -6.80 12.72
CA LEU A 619 23.74 -6.29 12.95
C LEU A 619 23.98 -6.03 14.45
N SER A 620 25.19 -6.35 14.89
CA SER A 620 25.63 -6.27 16.29
C SER A 620 26.44 -5.01 16.56
N THR A 621 26.28 -4.43 17.74
CA THR A 621 27.15 -3.37 18.27
C THR A 621 28.36 -3.91 19.04
N ARG A 622 28.45 -5.22 19.23
CA ARG A 622 29.58 -5.85 19.91
C ARG A 622 30.82 -5.86 18.99
N PRO A 623 31.92 -5.19 19.35
CA PRO A 623 33.19 -5.37 18.65
C PRO A 623 33.70 -6.81 18.86
N VAL A 624 34.14 -7.41 17.75
CA VAL A 624 34.76 -8.74 17.75
C VAL A 624 36.09 -8.68 17.01
N GLU A 625 37.03 -9.51 17.43
CA GLU A 625 38.31 -9.66 16.73
C GLU A 625 38.05 -10.16 15.29
N GLN A 626 38.57 -9.42 14.32
CA GLN A 626 38.33 -9.69 12.91
C GLN A 626 39.32 -10.74 12.37
N PRO A 627 38.84 -11.76 11.66
CA PRO A 627 39.71 -12.82 11.13
C PRO A 627 40.62 -12.27 10.03
N GLN A 628 41.90 -12.62 10.13
CA GLN A 628 42.89 -12.34 9.07
C GLN A 628 42.84 -13.45 8.03
N ARG A 629 42.03 -13.27 6.99
CA ARG A 629 41.80 -14.29 5.94
C ARG A 629 41.64 -13.65 4.56
N ALA A 630 41.96 -14.41 3.52
CA ALA A 630 41.67 -14.02 2.16
C ALA A 630 40.21 -14.35 1.79
N MET A 631 39.50 -13.43 1.18
CA MET A 631 38.15 -13.63 0.66
C MET A 631 38.23 -14.41 -0.66
N THR A 632 38.28 -15.76 -0.56
CA THR A 632 38.27 -16.63 -1.75
C THR A 632 36.88 -16.68 -2.38
N PRO A 633 36.74 -17.09 -3.66
CA PRO A 633 35.43 -17.28 -4.29
C PRO A 633 34.56 -18.28 -3.54
N GLU A 634 35.14 -19.37 -3.00
CA GLU A 634 34.44 -20.40 -2.23
C GLU A 634 33.92 -19.86 -0.89
N LEU A 635 34.74 -19.07 -0.19
CA LEU A 635 34.33 -18.42 1.05
C LEU A 635 33.21 -17.40 0.79
N ARG A 636 33.36 -16.59 -0.24
CA ARG A 636 32.35 -15.61 -0.67
C ARG A 636 31.01 -16.32 -0.96
N GLN A 637 31.05 -17.41 -1.72
CA GLN A 637 29.85 -18.16 -2.05
C GLN A 637 29.23 -18.80 -0.79
N GLY A 638 30.03 -19.41 0.09
CA GLY A 638 29.53 -19.97 1.34
C GLY A 638 28.87 -18.93 2.27
N ILE A 639 29.39 -17.70 2.30
CA ILE A 639 28.77 -16.58 3.03
C ILE A 639 27.39 -16.26 2.43
N ILE A 640 27.27 -16.24 1.10
CA ILE A 640 26.00 -15.95 0.39
C ILE A 640 25.02 -17.11 0.54
N ASP A 641 25.49 -18.35 0.44
CA ASP A 641 24.66 -19.57 0.56
C ASP A 641 24.16 -19.82 1.99
N GLY A 642 24.68 -19.10 2.97
CA GLY A 642 24.18 -19.10 4.35
C GLY A 642 25.11 -19.75 5.35
N ALA A 643 26.12 -20.55 4.95
CA ALA A 643 27.10 -21.08 5.87
C ALA A 643 28.44 -21.44 5.22
N TYR A 644 29.50 -21.42 6.05
CA TYR A 644 30.82 -21.90 5.65
C TYR A 644 31.55 -22.50 6.85
N TRP A 645 32.49 -23.38 6.57
CA TRP A 645 33.33 -23.99 7.60
C TRP A 645 34.46 -23.06 8.06
N MET A 646 34.36 -22.54 9.28
CA MET A 646 35.51 -21.92 9.95
C MET A 646 36.59 -22.98 10.26
N ARG A 647 36.14 -24.17 10.68
CA ARG A 647 36.97 -25.35 10.86
C ARG A 647 36.23 -26.59 10.31
N ARG A 648 36.78 -27.22 9.28
CA ARG A 648 36.19 -28.43 8.75
C ARG A 648 36.26 -29.57 9.77
N PRO A 649 35.19 -30.39 9.90
CA PRO A 649 35.22 -31.56 10.77
C PRO A 649 36.23 -32.60 10.26
N GLY A 650 36.85 -33.29 11.19
CA GLY A 650 37.71 -34.45 10.85
C GLY A 650 36.92 -35.69 10.54
N PRO A 651 37.60 -36.76 10.05
CA PRO A 651 36.97 -38.06 9.89
C PRO A 651 36.34 -38.57 11.16
N ASN A 652 35.14 -39.16 11.05
CA ASN A 652 34.35 -39.66 12.19
C ASN A 652 33.88 -38.56 13.20
N CYS A 653 33.77 -37.36 12.76
CA CYS A 653 33.25 -36.24 13.57
C CYS A 653 31.88 -36.59 14.16
N GLN A 654 31.73 -36.40 15.47
CA GLN A 654 30.49 -36.60 16.20
C GLN A 654 29.90 -35.29 16.74
N VAL A 655 30.66 -34.20 16.71
CA VAL A 655 30.25 -32.89 17.26
C VAL A 655 30.65 -31.78 16.30
N VAL A 656 29.66 -31.01 15.89
CA VAL A 656 29.82 -29.76 15.18
C VAL A 656 29.20 -28.65 16.02
N VAL A 657 29.93 -27.57 16.25
CA VAL A 657 29.41 -26.35 16.83
C VAL A 657 29.04 -25.42 15.68
N ALA A 658 27.80 -24.92 15.68
CA ALA A 658 27.35 -23.90 14.75
C ALA A 658 27.05 -22.60 15.51
N TYR A 659 27.33 -21.47 14.91
CA TYR A 659 27.03 -20.15 15.46
C TYR A 659 26.52 -19.19 14.41
N THR A 660 25.82 -18.13 14.86
CA THR A 660 25.46 -17.00 14.03
C THR A 660 25.75 -15.69 14.78
N GLY A 661 26.12 -14.62 14.04
CA GLY A 661 26.28 -13.28 14.58
C GLY A 661 27.26 -13.14 15.76
N ALA A 662 26.89 -12.32 16.72
CA ALA A 662 27.76 -11.77 17.77
C ALA A 662 28.34 -12.80 18.77
N ILE A 663 27.90 -14.06 18.76
CA ILE A 663 28.42 -15.13 19.65
C ILE A 663 29.56 -15.93 19.00
N ALA A 664 30.08 -15.50 17.87
CA ALA A 664 31.23 -16.12 17.22
C ALA A 664 32.45 -16.32 18.15
N PRO A 665 32.86 -15.34 18.97
CA PRO A 665 34.01 -15.51 19.85
C PRO A 665 33.86 -16.69 20.84
N GLU A 666 32.68 -16.85 21.44
CA GLU A 666 32.39 -17.94 22.38
C GLU A 666 32.41 -19.32 21.68
N ALA A 667 31.85 -19.39 20.50
CA ALA A 667 31.86 -20.63 19.70
C ALA A 667 33.29 -21.01 19.27
N ILE A 668 34.09 -20.05 18.83
CA ILE A 668 35.50 -20.25 18.48
C ILE A 668 36.31 -20.74 19.69
N GLN A 669 36.15 -20.08 20.85
CA GLN A 669 36.81 -20.48 22.07
C GLN A 669 36.39 -21.88 22.51
N ALA A 670 35.09 -22.19 22.51
CA ALA A 670 34.57 -23.50 22.88
C ALA A 670 35.18 -24.63 22.02
N VAL A 671 35.19 -24.41 20.70
CA VAL A 671 35.80 -25.39 19.76
C VAL A 671 37.32 -25.48 19.97
N GLY A 672 38.00 -24.38 20.30
CA GLY A 672 39.42 -24.37 20.65
C GLY A 672 39.72 -25.32 21.85
N LEU A 673 38.94 -25.17 22.93
CA LEU A 673 39.03 -26.02 24.12
C LEU A 673 38.68 -27.48 23.81
N MET A 674 37.63 -27.75 23.05
CA MET A 674 37.24 -29.09 22.65
C MET A 674 38.30 -29.77 21.77
N ALA A 675 39.02 -29.01 20.96
CA ALA A 675 40.03 -29.51 20.04
C ALA A 675 41.32 -30.02 20.75
N GLU A 676 41.51 -29.68 22.02
CA GLU A 676 42.60 -30.22 22.88
C GLU A 676 42.41 -31.73 23.07
N ASP A 677 41.17 -32.16 23.30
CA ASP A 677 40.84 -33.60 23.52
C ASP A 677 40.34 -34.30 22.25
N ARG A 678 39.68 -33.59 21.33
CA ARG A 678 39.16 -34.19 20.14
C ARG A 678 39.39 -33.31 18.91
N ARG A 679 40.25 -33.81 18.01
CA ARG A 679 40.66 -33.10 16.80
C ARG A 679 39.65 -33.10 15.67
N ASP A 680 38.59 -33.92 15.80
CA ASP A 680 37.55 -34.10 14.77
C ASP A 680 36.42 -33.06 14.81
N VAL A 681 36.36 -32.25 15.88
CA VAL A 681 35.29 -31.23 16.03
C VAL A 681 35.28 -30.21 14.92
N GLY A 682 34.09 -29.95 14.35
CA GLY A 682 33.86 -28.92 13.35
C GLY A 682 33.33 -27.63 13.92
N LEU A 683 33.58 -26.50 13.22
CA LEU A 683 32.99 -25.19 13.53
C LEU A 683 32.37 -24.64 12.27
N LEU A 684 31.05 -24.44 12.28
CA LEU A 684 30.26 -23.91 11.19
C LEU A 684 29.83 -22.48 11.51
N ALA A 685 30.21 -21.52 10.66
CA ALA A 685 29.67 -20.18 10.70
C ALA A 685 28.39 -20.13 9.84
N VAL A 686 27.29 -19.72 10.45
CA VAL A 686 25.99 -19.54 9.80
C VAL A 686 25.76 -18.06 9.61
N THR A 687 25.79 -17.59 8.39
CA THR A 687 25.55 -16.19 8.01
C THR A 687 24.08 -15.94 7.67
N SER A 688 23.36 -16.99 7.27
CA SER A 688 21.93 -16.94 6.95
C SER A 688 21.30 -18.31 7.19
N ALA A 689 20.51 -18.45 8.25
CA ALA A 689 19.70 -19.65 8.47
C ALA A 689 18.54 -19.78 7.46
N ASP A 690 18.12 -18.67 6.87
CA ASP A 690 17.09 -18.60 5.84
C ASP A 690 17.54 -19.26 4.51
N ARG A 691 18.84 -19.21 4.21
CA ARG A 691 19.37 -19.70 2.94
C ARG A 691 19.96 -21.13 3.01
N LEU A 692 19.99 -21.71 4.20
CA LEU A 692 20.39 -23.11 4.41
C LEU A 692 19.24 -24.08 4.13
#